data_f0718f40b0c8229a5bed8f07b056a858
#
_entry.id   f0718f40b0c8229a5bed8f07b056a858
#
_cell.length_a   1.000
_cell.length_b   1.000
_cell.length_c   1.000
_cell.angle_alpha   90.00
_cell.angle_beta   90.00
_cell.angle_gamma   90.00
#
_symmetry.space_group_name_H-M   'P 1'
#
loop_
_entity.id
_entity.type
_entity.pdbx_description
1 polymer ?
#
loop_
_entity_poly.entity_id
_entity_poly.type
_entity_poly.pdbx_seq_one_letter_code
_entity_poly.pdbx_strand_id
1 'polypeptide(L)'
;MTHQTHPESPLSRSPSPGRSPGDDPRWTLGDRFMMRVAGLPLESLHALRCPETGGWADRVLRAEARLRSRGAELSDRLHPLVKGAGDEHARRRLLRLRRELFNGKPPTAPEAAVALVAATDPATAGAVGDWVRDRQALEALLAEGAPLLAAETARGRAGLRRLLGEDRLRLGLLLASPTLEGRLDAYIRTDPDRRPDKRLRKVERSALAYLYRTARKTSPFSTFTAVALGRFAETGHTSSGDGEQTVRLPEVWSGHPRLNVVVLARLTELILGDPARRAGLPVVLASGWEHDDDRIRYVRRSLTAGDDGAAVTFDAADDRLFFLRRSGTLERLLTLFAHRPEPRYGELARLLGEEGGADPEECERYLTALLELGLVQIPCLRTDVHAADPLRAFRDSLEAVGRPWARRLAEDLAWPIACVDRYPAAGAGLRRELLAELRRALSGIQRDLGAPEPALPRTLLYEDVRAGTGDAAAGTAVTCDPRAWAGDGDGPFTSLRSLERVLPAFDLTLPQRITFKGFFRARYGRGGRCEDLLKLVHDFHEDFYDQYLTFAARREPFDEDGRYVPEPNWLGLPQITAVDAAREEWTARMRRLWDTARGAEEIRVPAGTVDAVAGKLAGVAPDFAPQSHFLQLVRRDGDPMAVLNQSYGGFAFPFSRFTHCYDGEEDGGTLSDRVRHAAAAAQPEGAVFAEITGGFVTSNLNLHGRLTDYEIVCPGETSSVPVEHRIHLDDLYVEDDTAADRLVLRSRRLGREVVPLYLGYLVPLALPEIPRTLLLLSPTSMAPLDVWGGVPEGASGNGVTSRPRVRYGGLVLSRRSWTAPASALPGRPAGSGPEADAAWFLAWRRWAAEHRLPRRVFATVTPAGKSGGAARTKPQYVDLDSWLSLSALDGLLKDPGDRVVLREALPDEDGLRAVSDRGTHVVELAVETLRNDRKGTGAPK
;
A
#
# COMPACT_ATOMS: atom_id res chain seq x y z
N MET A 1 29.42 -68.06 -44.27
CA MET A 1 30.20 -66.80 -44.34
C MET A 1 29.61 -65.89 -43.32
N THR A 2 30.31 -65.83 -42.21
CA THR A 2 29.96 -65.09 -41.00
C THR A 2 30.58 -63.72 -41.06
N HIS A 3 29.78 -62.70 -40.95
CA HIS A 3 30.25 -61.34 -40.64
C HIS A 3 30.03 -61.04 -39.17
N GLN A 4 31.16 -60.95 -38.45
CA GLN A 4 31.24 -60.39 -37.10
C GLN A 4 31.01 -58.86 -37.16
N THR A 5 30.13 -58.34 -36.38
CA THR A 5 30.03 -56.90 -36.08
C THR A 5 30.57 -56.66 -34.67
N HIS A 6 31.61 -55.82 -34.60
CA HIS A 6 32.19 -55.30 -33.36
C HIS A 6 31.21 -54.35 -32.66
N PRO A 7 31.19 -54.29 -31.32
CA PRO A 7 30.45 -53.26 -30.61
C PRO A 7 31.24 -51.94 -30.54
N GLU A 8 30.65 -50.86 -30.99
CA GLU A 8 31.15 -49.50 -30.84
C GLU A 8 31.10 -49.06 -29.39
N SER A 9 32.20 -48.51 -28.89
CA SER A 9 32.34 -47.86 -27.58
C SER A 9 31.43 -46.64 -27.46
N PRO A 10 30.81 -46.31 -26.27
CA PRO A 10 30.02 -45.12 -26.09
C PRO A 10 30.92 -43.88 -26.06
N LEU A 11 30.71 -43.03 -27.06
CA LEU A 11 31.30 -41.70 -27.10
C LEU A 11 30.93 -40.91 -25.83
N SER A 12 31.98 -40.46 -25.16
CA SER A 12 31.88 -39.53 -24.01
C SER A 12 31.06 -38.29 -24.38
N ARG A 13 29.86 -38.17 -23.82
CA ARG A 13 29.11 -36.91 -23.82
C ARG A 13 29.90 -35.90 -23.00
N SER A 14 30.33 -34.84 -23.65
CA SER A 14 30.87 -33.65 -23.01
C SER A 14 29.87 -33.11 -22.00
N PRO A 15 30.27 -32.65 -20.81
CA PRO A 15 29.38 -32.07 -19.86
C PRO A 15 28.77 -30.79 -20.46
N SER A 16 27.44 -30.68 -20.42
CA SER A 16 26.70 -29.47 -20.74
C SER A 16 27.26 -28.30 -19.94
N PRO A 17 27.32 -27.09 -20.52
CA PRO A 17 27.84 -25.91 -19.82
C PRO A 17 27.13 -25.71 -18.51
N GLY A 18 27.92 -25.53 -17.44
CA GLY A 18 27.48 -25.49 -16.05
C GLY A 18 26.32 -24.53 -15.86
N ARG A 19 25.26 -25.02 -15.20
CA ARG A 19 24.21 -24.20 -14.59
C ARG A 19 24.87 -23.22 -13.62
N SER A 20 24.58 -21.93 -13.80
CA SER A 20 24.95 -20.92 -12.82
C SER A 20 24.39 -21.31 -11.46
N PRO A 21 25.11 -21.06 -10.33
CA PRO A 21 24.63 -21.37 -8.98
C PRO A 21 23.31 -20.67 -8.59
N GLY A 22 22.68 -19.99 -9.53
CA GLY A 22 21.47 -19.17 -9.36
C GLY A 22 20.13 -19.82 -9.70
N ASP A 23 20.09 -20.96 -10.39
CA ASP A 23 18.82 -21.55 -10.85
C ASP A 23 18.27 -22.56 -9.83
N ASP A 24 17.48 -22.09 -8.86
CA ASP A 24 16.59 -22.96 -8.09
C ASP A 24 15.32 -23.21 -8.95
N PRO A 25 15.10 -24.41 -9.49
CA PRO A 25 13.96 -24.71 -10.36
C PRO A 25 12.61 -24.59 -9.63
N ARG A 26 12.64 -24.44 -8.31
CA ARG A 26 11.44 -24.30 -7.46
C ARG A 26 11.02 -22.85 -7.30
N TRP A 27 11.82 -21.88 -7.71
CA TRP A 27 11.51 -20.47 -7.66
C TRP A 27 11.42 -19.87 -9.06
N THR A 28 10.33 -19.16 -9.34
CA THR A 28 10.12 -18.49 -10.63
C THR A 28 9.67 -17.07 -10.43
N LEU A 29 10.16 -16.16 -11.27
CA LEU A 29 9.64 -14.81 -11.43
C LEU A 29 8.56 -14.83 -12.50
N GLY A 30 7.42 -14.20 -12.26
CA GLY A 30 6.36 -14.02 -13.26
C GLY A 30 6.89 -13.29 -14.51
N ASP A 31 6.34 -13.60 -15.68
CA ASP A 31 6.75 -12.99 -16.94
C ASP A 31 6.28 -11.53 -17.09
N ARG A 32 5.33 -11.11 -16.25
CA ARG A 32 4.69 -9.79 -16.28
C ARG A 32 4.75 -9.09 -14.93
N PHE A 33 4.64 -7.77 -15.00
CA PHE A 33 4.50 -6.91 -13.84
C PHE A 33 3.49 -5.80 -14.10
N MET A 34 2.91 -5.25 -13.02
CA MET A 34 2.14 -4.02 -13.10
C MET A 34 3.02 -2.87 -12.61
N MET A 35 3.23 -1.87 -13.47
CA MET A 35 3.97 -0.67 -13.10
C MET A 35 3.00 0.44 -12.73
N ARG A 36 3.19 1.06 -11.58
CA ARG A 36 2.48 2.25 -11.12
C ARG A 36 3.33 3.47 -11.38
N VAL A 37 2.77 4.47 -12.05
CA VAL A 37 3.50 5.64 -12.54
C VAL A 37 2.91 6.91 -11.93
N ALA A 38 3.74 7.71 -11.25
CA ALA A 38 3.33 9.02 -10.75
C ALA A 38 2.91 9.96 -11.89
N GLY A 39 1.85 10.75 -11.69
CA GLY A 39 1.18 11.54 -12.74
C GLY A 39 2.00 12.68 -13.32
N LEU A 40 2.93 13.23 -12.54
CA LEU A 40 3.80 14.34 -12.98
C LEU A 40 5.27 13.91 -12.87
N PRO A 41 6.12 14.41 -13.79
CA PRO A 41 7.55 14.20 -13.70
C PRO A 41 8.15 14.99 -12.54
N LEU A 42 9.29 14.50 -12.02
CA LEU A 42 9.98 15.11 -10.89
C LEU A 42 10.46 16.53 -11.17
N GLU A 43 10.89 16.78 -12.40
CA GLU A 43 11.38 18.08 -12.87
C GLU A 43 10.34 19.18 -12.68
N SER A 44 9.05 18.83 -12.67
CA SER A 44 7.97 19.77 -12.35
C SER A 44 8.17 20.43 -10.98
N LEU A 45 8.74 19.71 -10.02
CA LEU A 45 8.95 20.20 -8.65
C LEU A 45 10.13 21.16 -8.54
N HIS A 46 11.04 21.19 -9.52
CA HIS A 46 12.21 22.07 -9.50
C HIS A 46 11.82 23.55 -9.49
N ALA A 47 10.69 23.91 -10.09
CA ALA A 47 10.15 25.27 -10.07
C ALA A 47 9.80 25.79 -8.66
N LEU A 48 9.70 24.89 -7.66
CA LEU A 48 9.37 25.24 -6.27
C LEU A 48 10.60 25.42 -5.39
N ARG A 49 11.78 25.14 -5.91
CA ARG A 49 13.05 25.20 -5.18
C ARG A 49 13.61 26.61 -5.12
N CYS A 50 14.49 26.83 -4.12
CA CYS A 50 15.24 28.03 -3.88
C CYS A 50 16.74 27.73 -4.03
N PRO A 51 17.26 27.47 -5.24
CA PRO A 51 18.64 27.04 -5.44
C PRO A 51 19.67 28.10 -5.04
N GLU A 52 19.41 29.39 -5.29
CA GLU A 52 20.31 30.48 -4.94
C GLU A 52 20.37 30.66 -3.43
N THR A 53 19.21 30.63 -2.74
CA THR A 53 19.13 30.64 -1.28
C THR A 53 19.79 29.40 -0.66
N GLY A 54 19.60 28.23 -1.28
CA GLY A 54 20.29 27.00 -0.90
C GLY A 54 21.81 27.15 -0.98
N GLY A 55 22.30 27.69 -2.10
CA GLY A 55 23.72 27.99 -2.29
C GLY A 55 24.26 29.04 -1.32
N TRP A 56 23.47 30.07 -1.02
CA TRP A 56 23.76 31.04 0.02
C TRP A 56 23.90 30.38 1.38
N ALA A 57 22.93 29.60 1.80
CA ALA A 57 22.97 28.90 3.08
C ALA A 57 24.20 27.97 3.20
N ASP A 58 24.57 27.27 2.13
CA ASP A 58 25.77 26.43 2.09
C ASP A 58 27.07 27.25 2.20
N ARG A 59 27.10 28.47 1.62
CA ARG A 59 28.21 29.40 1.82
C ARG A 59 28.30 29.86 3.28
N VAL A 60 27.16 30.20 3.88
CA VAL A 60 27.10 30.59 5.32
C VAL A 60 27.62 29.46 6.20
N LEU A 61 27.13 28.22 6.03
CA LEU A 61 27.58 27.07 6.83
C LEU A 61 29.10 26.82 6.70
N ARG A 62 29.65 26.96 5.50
CA ARG A 62 31.09 26.83 5.27
C ARG A 62 31.88 27.95 5.96
N ALA A 63 31.39 29.19 5.91
CA ALA A 63 32.01 30.32 6.58
C ALA A 63 31.99 30.16 8.12
N GLU A 64 30.84 29.74 8.67
CA GLU A 64 30.71 29.44 10.10
C GLU A 64 31.63 28.30 10.56
N ALA A 65 31.79 27.25 9.77
CA ALA A 65 32.69 26.14 10.08
C ALA A 65 34.17 26.60 10.08
N ARG A 66 34.56 27.37 9.07
CA ARG A 66 35.91 27.94 8.99
C ARG A 66 36.22 28.87 10.18
N LEU A 67 35.28 29.75 10.53
CA LEU A 67 35.46 30.67 11.67
C LEU A 67 35.58 29.92 12.99
N ARG A 68 34.79 28.86 13.18
CA ARG A 68 34.87 27.98 14.38
C ARG A 68 36.27 27.30 14.49
N SER A 69 36.71 26.66 13.37
CA SER A 69 38.02 26.00 13.35
C SER A 69 39.14 26.99 13.65
N ARG A 70 39.19 28.13 12.92
CA ARG A 70 40.21 29.18 13.15
C ARG A 70 40.10 29.79 14.52
N GLY A 71 38.90 30.01 15.09
CA GLY A 71 38.68 30.51 16.43
C GLY A 71 39.24 29.59 17.50
N ALA A 72 39.11 28.28 17.34
CA ALA A 72 39.71 27.27 18.21
C ALA A 72 41.25 27.31 18.13
N GLU A 73 41.82 27.33 16.92
CA GLU A 73 43.28 27.43 16.69
C GLU A 73 43.85 28.72 17.32
N LEU A 74 43.19 29.88 17.11
CA LEU A 74 43.59 31.14 17.71
C LEU A 74 43.45 31.12 19.21
N SER A 75 42.44 30.51 19.77
CA SER A 75 42.31 30.31 21.23
C SER A 75 43.50 29.57 21.81
N ASP A 76 44.03 28.53 21.10
CA ASP A 76 45.20 27.77 21.53
C ASP A 76 46.47 28.58 21.40
N ARG A 77 46.67 29.37 20.33
CA ARG A 77 47.80 30.29 20.16
C ARG A 77 47.78 31.43 21.17
N LEU A 78 46.64 31.96 21.56
CA LEU A 78 46.51 33.00 22.58
C LEU A 78 46.76 32.48 24.00
N HIS A 79 46.65 31.19 24.25
CA HIS A 79 46.85 30.59 25.59
C HIS A 79 48.24 30.89 26.20
N PRO A 80 49.36 30.66 25.47
CA PRO A 80 50.69 31.03 26.01
C PRO A 80 50.85 32.54 26.18
N LEU A 81 50.27 33.37 25.30
CA LEU A 81 50.36 34.84 25.45
C LEU A 81 49.63 35.34 26.70
N VAL A 82 48.51 34.70 27.07
CA VAL A 82 47.82 35.00 28.34
C VAL A 82 48.68 34.66 29.54
N LYS A 83 49.45 33.54 29.49
CA LYS A 83 50.37 33.13 30.57
C LYS A 83 51.57 34.06 30.67
N GLY A 84 52.09 34.56 29.54
CA GLY A 84 53.25 35.43 29.45
C GLY A 84 52.97 36.93 29.60
N ALA A 85 51.70 37.33 29.82
CA ALA A 85 51.34 38.74 29.91
C ALA A 85 51.94 39.40 31.10
N GLY A 86 52.67 40.55 30.90
CA GLY A 86 53.45 41.22 31.93
C GLY A 86 52.62 42.03 32.96
N ASP A 87 51.30 42.28 32.63
CA ASP A 87 50.43 42.98 33.57
C ASP A 87 49.00 42.31 33.55
N GLU A 88 48.30 42.52 34.68
CA GLU A 88 46.98 41.92 34.86
C GLU A 88 45.91 42.50 33.91
N HIS A 89 46.05 43.71 33.44
CA HIS A 89 45.12 44.37 32.52
C HIS A 89 45.27 43.79 31.14
N ALA A 90 46.47 43.63 30.62
CA ALA A 90 46.74 42.94 29.36
C ALA A 90 46.27 41.48 29.39
N ARG A 91 46.51 40.78 30.49
CA ARG A 91 46.07 39.40 30.70
C ARG A 91 44.57 39.26 30.63
N ARG A 92 43.80 40.13 31.27
CA ARG A 92 42.31 40.12 31.21
C ARG A 92 41.81 40.40 29.79
N ARG A 93 42.41 41.31 29.06
CA ARG A 93 42.04 41.62 27.65
C ARG A 93 42.32 40.42 26.72
N LEU A 94 43.47 39.76 26.86
CA LEU A 94 43.79 38.55 26.08
C LEU A 94 42.85 37.40 26.41
N LEU A 95 42.51 37.19 27.70
CA LEU A 95 41.51 36.18 28.10
C LEU A 95 40.12 36.45 27.49
N ARG A 96 39.71 37.71 27.47
CA ARG A 96 38.43 38.11 26.85
C ARG A 96 38.47 37.87 25.35
N LEU A 97 39.49 38.29 24.64
CA LEU A 97 39.69 38.06 23.24
C LEU A 97 39.64 36.55 22.90
N ARG A 98 40.38 35.74 23.67
CA ARG A 98 40.41 34.30 23.55
C ARG A 98 39.00 33.69 23.62
N ARG A 99 38.19 34.11 24.59
CA ARG A 99 36.81 33.68 24.75
C ARG A 99 35.90 34.16 23.62
N GLU A 100 36.08 35.39 23.16
CA GLU A 100 35.30 35.96 22.04
C GLU A 100 35.54 35.16 20.77
N LEU A 101 36.81 34.90 20.41
CA LEU A 101 37.17 34.13 19.21
C LEU A 101 36.70 32.69 19.31
N PHE A 102 36.90 32.01 20.43
CA PHE A 102 36.45 30.65 20.64
C PHE A 102 34.94 30.52 20.52
N ASN A 103 34.19 31.48 21.02
CA ASN A 103 32.74 31.53 20.96
C ASN A 103 32.19 32.12 19.63
N GLY A 104 33.06 32.43 18.67
CA GLY A 104 32.66 33.02 17.36
C GLY A 104 32.14 34.46 17.46
N LYS A 105 32.37 35.15 18.58
CA LYS A 105 31.92 36.52 18.81
C LYS A 105 32.96 37.54 18.30
N PRO A 106 32.56 38.59 17.61
CA PRO A 106 33.49 39.64 17.20
C PRO A 106 34.08 40.33 18.43
N PRO A 107 35.40 40.63 18.48
CA PRO A 107 35.99 41.42 19.55
C PRO A 107 35.32 42.78 19.62
N THR A 108 35.08 43.26 20.83
CA THR A 108 34.39 44.54 21.07
C THR A 108 35.18 45.76 20.50
N ALA A 109 36.52 45.67 20.41
CA ALA A 109 37.39 46.63 19.76
C ALA A 109 38.43 45.89 18.93
N PRO A 110 38.11 45.57 17.64
CA PRO A 110 38.92 44.69 16.82
C PRO A 110 40.36 45.19 16.62
N GLU A 111 40.53 46.47 16.28
CA GLU A 111 41.83 47.09 16.04
C GLU A 111 42.70 47.04 17.32
N ALA A 112 42.10 47.38 18.46
CA ALA A 112 42.81 47.34 19.73
C ALA A 112 43.15 45.90 20.19
N ALA A 113 42.36 44.93 19.79
CA ALA A 113 42.62 43.51 20.01
C ALA A 113 43.79 43.00 19.14
N VAL A 114 43.86 43.38 17.89
CA VAL A 114 44.97 43.06 16.98
C VAL A 114 46.26 43.73 17.46
N ALA A 115 46.23 45.02 17.85
CA ALA A 115 47.36 45.74 18.34
C ALA A 115 47.92 45.13 19.67
N LEU A 116 47.02 44.69 20.55
CA LEU A 116 47.45 44.04 21.82
C LEU A 116 48.20 42.72 21.55
N VAL A 117 47.80 41.92 20.60
CA VAL A 117 48.47 40.65 20.23
C VAL A 117 49.77 40.95 19.46
N ALA A 118 49.79 41.98 18.57
CA ALA A 118 50.92 42.36 17.74
C ALA A 118 52.13 42.76 18.59
N ALA A 119 51.90 43.34 19.79
CA ALA A 119 52.98 43.70 20.71
C ALA A 119 53.83 42.49 21.20
N THR A 120 53.28 41.26 21.09
CA THR A 120 53.95 40.06 21.60
C THR A 120 54.17 39.01 20.49
N ASP A 121 53.19 38.86 19.58
CA ASP A 121 53.23 37.89 18.49
C ASP A 121 52.56 38.48 17.20
N PRO A 122 53.35 39.10 16.32
CA PRO A 122 52.81 39.67 15.06
C PRO A 122 52.14 38.67 14.15
N ALA A 123 52.59 37.42 14.13
CA ALA A 123 51.99 36.36 13.28
C ALA A 123 50.59 36.00 13.79
N THR A 124 50.40 35.81 15.08
CA THR A 124 49.09 35.57 15.68
C THR A 124 48.20 36.82 15.55
N ALA A 125 48.73 38.03 15.63
CA ALA A 125 47.97 39.25 15.44
C ALA A 125 47.42 39.33 13.97
N GLY A 126 48.23 39.02 12.98
CA GLY A 126 47.79 38.89 11.58
C GLY A 126 46.60 37.89 11.41
N ALA A 127 46.73 36.74 12.02
CA ALA A 127 45.67 35.68 11.99
C ALA A 127 44.37 36.13 12.72
N VAL A 128 44.49 36.91 13.84
CA VAL A 128 43.32 37.53 14.51
C VAL A 128 42.66 38.56 13.59
N GLY A 129 43.46 39.39 12.88
CA GLY A 129 42.94 40.34 11.90
C GLY A 129 42.21 39.68 10.75
N ASP A 130 42.74 38.57 10.22
CA ASP A 130 42.07 37.75 9.19
C ASP A 130 40.77 37.20 9.72
N TRP A 131 40.75 36.65 10.94
CA TRP A 131 39.51 36.12 11.53
C TRP A 131 38.45 37.23 11.70
N VAL A 132 38.83 38.41 12.10
CA VAL A 132 37.90 39.56 12.21
C VAL A 132 37.31 39.93 10.83
N ARG A 133 38.15 39.97 9.76
CA ARG A 133 37.65 40.21 8.39
C ARG A 133 36.72 39.11 7.93
N ASP A 134 37.06 37.84 8.17
CA ASP A 134 36.17 36.69 7.82
C ASP A 134 34.84 36.80 8.57
N ARG A 135 34.85 37.27 9.86
CA ARG A 135 33.61 37.44 10.63
C ARG A 135 32.74 38.59 10.09
N GLN A 136 33.34 39.69 9.64
CA GLN A 136 32.62 40.78 8.99
C GLN A 136 32.06 40.34 7.64
N ALA A 137 32.81 39.56 6.89
CA ALA A 137 32.34 38.95 5.62
C ALA A 137 31.14 38.01 5.85
N LEU A 138 31.14 37.26 6.98
CA LEU A 138 29.97 36.42 7.32
C LEU A 138 28.74 37.28 7.65
N GLU A 139 28.88 38.43 8.31
CA GLU A 139 27.74 39.34 8.57
C GLU A 139 27.15 39.91 7.29
N ALA A 140 28.02 40.32 6.35
CA ALA A 140 27.58 40.76 5.02
C ALA A 140 26.88 39.62 4.26
N LEU A 141 27.45 38.42 4.29
CA LEU A 141 26.84 37.22 3.66
C LEU A 141 25.47 36.87 4.25
N LEU A 142 25.30 36.99 5.57
CA LEU A 142 24.00 36.73 6.23
C LEU A 142 22.94 37.75 5.75
N ALA A 143 23.28 39.00 5.48
CA ALA A 143 22.36 40.01 5.00
C ALA A 143 21.84 39.73 3.57
N GLU A 144 22.56 38.92 2.76
CA GLU A 144 22.13 38.55 1.39
C GLU A 144 20.90 37.63 1.42
N GLY A 145 20.67 36.88 2.50
CA GLY A 145 19.69 35.80 2.53
C GLY A 145 18.23 36.25 2.37
N ALA A 146 17.86 37.36 3.01
CA ALA A 146 16.47 37.81 3.03
C ALA A 146 15.95 38.21 1.61
N PRO A 147 16.67 39.07 0.84
CA PRO A 147 16.23 39.40 -0.51
C PRO A 147 16.23 38.17 -1.47
N LEU A 148 17.25 37.31 -1.37
CA LEU A 148 17.31 36.07 -2.17
C LEU A 148 16.10 35.17 -1.93
N LEU A 149 15.82 34.85 -0.66
CA LEU A 149 14.69 33.99 -0.32
C LEU A 149 13.35 34.61 -0.73
N ALA A 150 13.16 35.89 -0.55
CA ALA A 150 11.94 36.59 -0.93
C ALA A 150 11.69 36.46 -2.44
N ALA A 151 12.72 36.72 -3.27
CA ALA A 151 12.65 36.62 -4.73
C ALA A 151 12.36 35.18 -5.18
N GLU A 152 13.04 34.18 -4.59
CA GLU A 152 12.84 32.78 -4.96
C GLU A 152 11.49 32.24 -4.46
N THR A 153 11.01 32.69 -3.31
CA THR A 153 9.66 32.35 -2.84
C THR A 153 8.58 32.90 -3.77
N ALA A 154 8.73 34.11 -4.28
CA ALA A 154 7.81 34.68 -5.27
C ALA A 154 7.83 33.86 -6.57
N ARG A 155 9.03 33.53 -7.08
CA ARG A 155 9.21 32.63 -8.24
C ARG A 155 8.57 31.26 -7.98
N GLY A 156 8.79 30.65 -6.82
CA GLY A 156 8.22 29.37 -6.43
C GLY A 156 6.69 29.39 -6.40
N ARG A 157 6.08 30.48 -5.88
CA ARG A 157 4.61 30.66 -5.93
C ARG A 157 4.09 30.81 -7.34
N ALA A 158 4.77 31.55 -8.21
CA ALA A 158 4.42 31.64 -9.63
C ALA A 158 4.52 30.26 -10.30
N GLY A 159 5.57 29.50 -10.00
CA GLY A 159 5.73 28.11 -10.42
C GLY A 159 4.58 27.20 -9.93
N LEU A 160 4.21 27.29 -8.65
CA LEU A 160 3.08 26.55 -8.09
C LEU A 160 1.78 26.88 -8.82
N ARG A 161 1.47 28.15 -9.05
CA ARG A 161 0.25 28.55 -9.78
C ARG A 161 0.20 27.95 -11.18
N ARG A 162 1.32 27.94 -11.91
CA ARG A 162 1.41 27.32 -13.22
C ARG A 162 1.15 25.80 -13.12
N LEU A 163 1.79 25.10 -12.16
CA LEU A 163 1.63 23.66 -11.97
C LEU A 163 0.22 23.27 -11.53
N LEU A 164 -0.50 24.16 -10.85
CA LEU A 164 -1.90 23.95 -10.49
C LEU A 164 -2.86 24.02 -11.70
N GLY A 165 -2.38 24.48 -12.85
CA GLY A 165 -3.08 24.38 -14.14
C GLY A 165 -2.89 23.06 -14.86
N GLU A 166 -2.00 22.17 -14.40
CA GLU A 166 -1.72 20.89 -15.04
C GLU A 166 -2.96 19.98 -15.03
N ASP A 167 -3.35 19.47 -16.20
CA ASP A 167 -4.57 18.70 -16.39
C ASP A 167 -4.62 17.45 -15.48
N ARG A 168 -3.52 16.68 -15.42
CA ARG A 168 -3.48 15.48 -14.59
C ARG A 168 -3.71 15.77 -13.09
N LEU A 169 -3.25 16.93 -12.60
CA LEU A 169 -3.50 17.38 -11.24
C LEU A 169 -4.96 17.81 -11.06
N ARG A 170 -5.48 18.63 -12.00
CA ARG A 170 -6.86 19.16 -11.94
C ARG A 170 -7.90 18.05 -12.02
N LEU A 171 -7.76 17.15 -12.97
CA LEU A 171 -8.67 16.01 -13.17
C LEU A 171 -8.72 15.11 -11.93
N GLY A 172 -7.57 14.77 -11.34
CA GLY A 172 -7.52 13.98 -10.10
C GLY A 172 -8.12 14.70 -8.90
N LEU A 173 -7.97 16.03 -8.81
CA LEU A 173 -8.56 16.83 -7.72
C LEU A 173 -10.08 16.86 -7.74
N LEU A 174 -10.72 16.76 -8.91
CA LEU A 174 -12.18 16.70 -9.02
C LEU A 174 -12.77 15.54 -8.21
N LEU A 175 -12.07 14.39 -8.15
CA LEU A 175 -12.49 13.24 -7.37
C LEU A 175 -11.91 13.25 -5.94
N ALA A 176 -10.65 13.67 -5.77
CA ALA A 176 -9.98 13.63 -4.47
C ALA A 176 -10.42 14.75 -3.52
N SER A 177 -10.63 15.96 -4.04
CA SER A 177 -10.97 17.14 -3.24
C SER A 177 -11.68 18.21 -4.08
N PRO A 178 -12.97 18.02 -4.42
CA PRO A 178 -13.74 19.00 -5.20
C PRO A 178 -13.73 20.40 -4.57
N THR A 179 -13.70 20.46 -3.23
CA THR A 179 -13.64 21.73 -2.48
C THR A 179 -12.33 22.49 -2.71
N LEU A 180 -11.20 21.78 -2.81
CA LEU A 180 -9.93 22.40 -3.12
C LEU A 180 -9.90 22.81 -4.59
N GLU A 181 -10.33 21.92 -5.48
CA GLU A 181 -10.38 22.17 -6.92
C GLU A 181 -11.16 23.45 -7.25
N GLY A 182 -12.34 23.62 -6.67
CA GLY A 182 -13.17 24.83 -6.85
C GLY A 182 -12.55 26.14 -6.34
N ARG A 183 -11.47 26.07 -5.57
CA ARG A 183 -10.74 27.26 -5.06
C ARG A 183 -9.46 27.56 -5.86
N LEU A 184 -9.01 26.64 -6.71
CA LEU A 184 -7.73 26.78 -7.39
C LEU A 184 -7.71 27.95 -8.37
N ASP A 185 -8.77 28.18 -9.14
CA ASP A 185 -8.82 29.26 -10.11
C ASP A 185 -8.72 30.63 -9.44
N ALA A 186 -9.34 30.78 -8.27
CA ALA A 186 -9.22 32.00 -7.46
C ALA A 186 -7.77 32.17 -6.93
N TYR A 187 -7.14 31.07 -6.48
CA TYR A 187 -5.74 31.09 -6.02
C TYR A 187 -4.78 31.41 -7.18
N ILE A 188 -4.95 30.80 -8.35
CA ILE A 188 -4.10 31.00 -9.54
C ILE A 188 -4.11 32.47 -9.97
N ARG A 189 -5.26 33.16 -9.88
CA ARG A 189 -5.42 34.59 -10.25
C ARG A 189 -4.88 35.57 -9.21
N THR A 190 -4.46 35.11 -8.00
CA THR A 190 -3.87 36.03 -7.03
C THR A 190 -2.48 36.45 -7.44
N ASP A 191 -2.12 37.68 -7.10
CA ASP A 191 -0.79 38.22 -7.33
C ASP A 191 0.27 37.37 -6.59
N PRO A 192 1.30 36.84 -7.29
CA PRO A 192 2.37 36.04 -6.70
C PRO A 192 3.20 36.79 -5.66
N ASP A 193 3.34 38.10 -5.79
CA ASP A 193 4.12 38.94 -4.87
C ASP A 193 3.34 39.32 -3.61
N ARG A 194 2.01 39.14 -3.65
CA ARG A 194 1.18 39.37 -2.47
C ARG A 194 1.41 38.30 -1.42
N ARG A 195 1.78 38.72 -0.20
CA ARG A 195 1.89 37.81 0.95
C ARG A 195 0.54 37.17 1.23
N PRO A 196 0.44 35.80 1.19
CA PRO A 196 -0.83 35.12 1.36
C PRO A 196 -1.33 35.27 2.81
N ASP A 197 -2.61 35.51 2.95
CA ASP A 197 -3.34 35.49 4.23
C ASP A 197 -3.49 34.04 4.74
N LYS A 198 -4.10 33.86 5.91
CA LYS A 198 -4.33 32.53 6.53
C LYS A 198 -5.12 31.57 5.63
N ARG A 199 -6.10 32.08 4.88
CA ARG A 199 -6.96 31.29 3.98
C ARG A 199 -6.18 30.84 2.75
N LEU A 200 -5.47 31.73 2.11
CA LEU A 200 -4.63 31.44 0.96
C LEU A 200 -3.51 30.47 1.32
N ARG A 201 -2.84 30.63 2.49
CA ARG A 201 -1.84 29.69 2.98
C ARG A 201 -2.39 28.28 3.18
N LYS A 202 -3.66 28.13 3.61
CA LYS A 202 -4.31 26.82 3.72
C LYS A 202 -4.52 26.19 2.35
N VAL A 203 -4.96 26.96 1.35
CA VAL A 203 -5.08 26.49 -0.05
C VAL A 203 -3.72 26.10 -0.61
N GLU A 204 -2.71 26.97 -0.45
CA GLU A 204 -1.32 26.74 -0.90
C GLU A 204 -0.76 25.43 -0.35
N ARG A 205 -0.89 25.15 0.96
CA ARG A 205 -0.43 23.91 1.58
C ARG A 205 -1.17 22.68 1.05
N SER A 206 -2.51 22.75 0.94
CA SER A 206 -3.30 21.64 0.42
C SER A 206 -2.99 21.34 -1.03
N ALA A 207 -2.85 22.39 -1.85
CA ALA A 207 -2.49 22.27 -3.26
C ALA A 207 -1.09 21.68 -3.44
N LEU A 208 -0.12 22.12 -2.63
CA LEU A 208 1.24 21.59 -2.63
C LEU A 208 1.27 20.11 -2.23
N ALA A 209 0.48 19.69 -1.23
CA ALA A 209 0.40 18.30 -0.82
C ALA A 209 -0.12 17.38 -1.94
N TYR A 210 -1.13 17.83 -2.70
CA TYR A 210 -1.61 17.08 -3.86
C TYR A 210 -0.63 17.10 -5.04
N LEU A 211 0.05 18.22 -5.28
CA LEU A 211 1.11 18.29 -6.28
C LEU A 211 2.23 17.29 -5.98
N TYR A 212 2.72 17.27 -4.74
CA TYR A 212 3.72 16.29 -4.30
C TYR A 212 3.20 14.86 -4.38
N ARG A 213 1.92 14.62 -4.05
CA ARG A 213 1.31 13.32 -4.25
C ARG A 213 1.37 12.89 -5.71
N THR A 214 1.03 13.78 -6.63
CA THR A 214 0.98 13.46 -8.07
C THR A 214 2.37 13.22 -8.66
N ALA A 215 3.41 13.85 -8.13
CA ALA A 215 4.78 13.69 -8.63
C ALA A 215 5.61 12.62 -7.89
N ARG A 216 5.24 12.25 -6.65
CA ARG A 216 6.10 11.43 -5.78
C ARG A 216 5.47 10.16 -5.24
N LYS A 217 4.17 9.94 -5.44
CA LYS A 217 3.48 8.74 -4.94
C LYS A 217 2.96 7.88 -6.08
N THR A 218 3.05 6.59 -5.89
CA THR A 218 2.64 5.55 -6.83
C THR A 218 1.33 4.86 -6.44
N SER A 219 0.64 5.37 -5.40
CA SER A 219 -0.67 4.84 -4.99
C SER A 219 -1.75 5.23 -6.00
N PRO A 220 -2.39 4.29 -6.70
CA PRO A 220 -3.36 4.59 -7.75
C PRO A 220 -4.58 5.34 -7.22
N PHE A 221 -4.88 6.46 -7.85
CA PHE A 221 -6.09 7.24 -7.65
C PHE A 221 -6.26 8.24 -8.79
N SER A 222 -7.22 7.98 -9.70
CA SER A 222 -7.48 8.84 -10.85
C SER A 222 -6.18 9.24 -11.56
N THR A 223 -6.09 10.41 -12.14
CA THR A 223 -4.92 10.91 -12.89
C THR A 223 -3.68 11.23 -12.06
N PHE A 224 -3.74 11.08 -10.73
CA PHE A 224 -2.53 11.22 -9.90
C PHE A 224 -1.51 10.11 -10.11
N THR A 225 -1.98 8.93 -10.54
CA THR A 225 -1.13 7.77 -10.78
C THR A 225 -1.76 6.90 -11.86
N ALA A 226 -1.01 6.59 -12.89
CA ALA A 226 -1.43 5.60 -13.87
C ALA A 226 -0.85 4.22 -13.57
N VAL A 227 -1.41 3.21 -14.20
CA VAL A 227 -0.87 1.85 -14.26
C VAL A 227 -0.48 1.50 -15.68
N ALA A 228 0.61 0.75 -15.83
CA ALA A 228 1.05 0.19 -17.12
C ALA A 228 1.37 -1.29 -16.95
N LEU A 229 0.84 -2.12 -17.83
CA LEU A 229 1.19 -3.52 -17.91
C LEU A 229 2.57 -3.65 -18.53
N GLY A 230 3.49 -4.31 -17.85
CA GLY A 230 4.84 -4.55 -18.30
C GLY A 230 5.15 -6.04 -18.46
N ARG A 231 6.21 -6.32 -19.20
CA ARG A 231 6.73 -7.67 -19.43
C ARG A 231 8.24 -7.68 -19.20
N PHE A 232 8.74 -8.77 -18.60
CA PHE A 232 10.16 -9.02 -18.56
C PHE A 232 10.62 -9.53 -19.92
N ALA A 233 11.69 -8.94 -20.46
CA ALA A 233 12.24 -9.32 -21.77
C ALA A 233 12.78 -10.75 -21.73
N GLU A 234 12.48 -11.53 -22.78
CA GLU A 234 13.13 -12.82 -22.99
C GLU A 234 14.61 -12.63 -23.31
N THR A 235 15.43 -13.58 -22.87
CA THR A 235 16.87 -13.58 -23.08
C THR A 235 17.20 -13.57 -24.57
N GLY A 236 17.73 -12.47 -25.09
CA GLY A 236 18.23 -12.38 -26.45
C GLY A 236 17.84 -11.15 -27.26
N HIS A 237 16.87 -10.37 -26.82
CA HIS A 237 16.44 -9.15 -27.51
C HIS A 237 16.87 -7.89 -26.74
N THR A 238 18.20 -7.64 -26.72
CA THR A 238 18.71 -6.33 -26.34
C THR A 238 18.64 -5.42 -27.56
N SER A 239 17.63 -4.56 -27.60
CA SER A 239 17.69 -3.43 -28.51
C SER A 239 18.78 -2.47 -28.04
N SER A 240 19.85 -2.43 -28.85
CA SER A 240 20.85 -1.37 -29.05
C SER A 240 21.45 -0.61 -27.86
N GLY A 241 22.66 -0.93 -27.52
CA GLY A 241 23.82 0.00 -27.65
C GLY A 241 24.16 0.93 -26.51
N ASP A 242 23.30 1.29 -25.57
CA ASP A 242 23.70 2.06 -24.40
C ASP A 242 23.25 1.35 -23.12
N GLY A 243 24.20 1.04 -22.25
CA GLY A 243 24.00 0.24 -21.03
C GLY A 243 23.08 0.87 -19.96
N GLU A 244 22.31 1.87 -20.31
CA GLU A 244 21.29 2.50 -19.45
C GLU A 244 19.89 2.06 -19.89
N GLN A 245 19.31 1.12 -19.14
CA GLN A 245 17.91 0.74 -19.34
C GLN A 245 16.99 1.81 -18.80
N THR A 246 16.51 2.64 -19.69
CA THR A 246 15.47 3.62 -19.43
C THR A 246 14.13 3.03 -19.82
N VAL A 247 13.20 2.95 -18.85
CA VAL A 247 11.80 2.60 -19.13
C VAL A 247 11.14 3.79 -19.79
N ARG A 248 10.74 3.67 -21.08
CA ARG A 248 9.96 4.70 -21.76
C ARG A 248 8.48 4.57 -21.41
N LEU A 249 7.89 5.68 -20.97
CA LEU A 249 6.48 5.77 -20.61
C LEU A 249 5.68 6.32 -21.79
N PRO A 250 4.51 5.73 -22.10
CA PRO A 250 3.63 6.26 -23.12
C PRO A 250 3.04 7.62 -22.72
N GLU A 251 2.87 8.50 -23.68
CA GLU A 251 2.34 9.85 -23.50
C GLU A 251 0.83 9.87 -23.18
N VAL A 252 0.08 9.04 -23.91
CA VAL A 252 -1.38 8.98 -23.81
C VAL A 252 -1.81 8.14 -22.63
N TRP A 253 -2.67 8.71 -21.81
CA TRP A 253 -3.27 8.02 -20.66
C TRP A 253 -4.79 7.99 -20.82
N SER A 254 -5.39 6.84 -20.55
CA SER A 254 -6.84 6.62 -20.61
C SER A 254 -7.44 6.40 -19.23
N GLY A 255 -8.52 7.12 -18.90
CA GLY A 255 -9.27 6.95 -17.68
C GLY A 255 -10.33 5.87 -17.81
N HIS A 256 -10.52 5.06 -16.77
CA HIS A 256 -11.53 4.00 -16.69
C HIS A 256 -12.38 4.22 -15.42
N PRO A 257 -13.38 5.14 -15.47
CA PRO A 257 -14.24 5.43 -14.34
C PRO A 257 -15.32 4.35 -14.17
N ARG A 258 -15.63 4.03 -12.91
CA ARG A 258 -16.76 3.17 -12.53
C ARG A 258 -17.59 3.87 -11.46
N LEU A 259 -18.92 3.75 -11.52
CA LEU A 259 -19.78 4.28 -10.46
C LEU A 259 -19.43 3.61 -9.12
N ASN A 260 -19.46 4.39 -8.04
CA ASN A 260 -19.29 3.87 -6.69
C ASN A 260 -20.42 2.87 -6.38
N VAL A 261 -20.06 1.62 -6.11
CA VAL A 261 -21.00 0.51 -5.84
C VAL A 261 -21.93 0.78 -4.65
N VAL A 262 -21.52 1.61 -3.71
CA VAL A 262 -22.36 2.04 -2.58
C VAL A 262 -23.64 2.75 -3.06
N VAL A 263 -23.60 3.44 -4.20
CA VAL A 263 -24.80 4.06 -4.80
C VAL A 263 -25.78 2.98 -5.23
N LEU A 264 -25.30 1.92 -5.89
CA LEU A 264 -26.13 0.80 -6.35
C LEU A 264 -26.74 0.01 -5.18
N ALA A 265 -25.95 -0.24 -4.15
CA ALA A 265 -26.42 -0.86 -2.92
C ALA A 265 -27.57 -0.03 -2.30
N ARG A 266 -27.45 1.32 -2.27
CA ARG A 266 -28.50 2.19 -1.76
C ARG A 266 -29.79 2.15 -2.62
N LEU A 267 -29.65 2.10 -3.95
CA LEU A 267 -30.81 1.92 -4.83
C LEU A 267 -31.49 0.57 -4.57
N THR A 268 -30.72 -0.49 -4.39
CA THR A 268 -31.25 -1.82 -4.03
C THR A 268 -32.01 -1.78 -2.72
N GLU A 269 -31.49 -1.17 -1.67
CA GLU A 269 -32.18 -0.99 -0.38
C GLU A 269 -33.55 -0.29 -0.56
N LEU A 270 -33.59 0.80 -1.33
CA LEU A 270 -34.84 1.54 -1.57
C LEU A 270 -35.88 0.70 -2.38
N ILE A 271 -35.41 -0.11 -3.32
CA ILE A 271 -36.28 -1.03 -4.08
C ILE A 271 -36.83 -2.11 -3.15
N LEU A 272 -36.01 -2.73 -2.33
CA LEU A 272 -36.40 -3.78 -1.39
C LEU A 272 -37.30 -3.26 -0.25
N GLY A 273 -37.14 -2.00 0.13
CA GLY A 273 -38.00 -1.34 1.12
C GLY A 273 -39.44 -1.10 0.68
N ASP A 274 -39.72 -1.09 -0.64
CA ASP A 274 -41.08 -0.91 -1.17
C ASP A 274 -41.73 -2.29 -1.42
N PRO A 275 -42.82 -2.65 -0.68
CA PRO A 275 -43.52 -3.93 -0.83
C PRO A 275 -44.01 -4.19 -2.25
N ALA A 276 -44.46 -3.17 -2.97
CA ALA A 276 -44.98 -3.33 -4.33
C ALA A 276 -43.89 -3.67 -5.34
N ARG A 277 -42.72 -3.10 -5.20
CA ARG A 277 -41.54 -3.43 -6.03
C ARG A 277 -40.96 -4.79 -5.63
N ARG A 278 -40.81 -5.04 -4.33
CA ARG A 278 -40.29 -6.30 -3.76
C ARG A 278 -41.11 -7.49 -4.23
N ALA A 279 -42.45 -7.39 -4.28
CA ALA A 279 -43.32 -8.47 -4.72
C ALA A 279 -43.00 -9.01 -6.13
N GLY A 280 -42.41 -8.18 -6.99
CA GLY A 280 -42.02 -8.57 -8.36
C GLY A 280 -40.68 -9.22 -8.49
N LEU A 281 -39.85 -9.31 -7.44
CA LEU A 281 -38.46 -9.77 -7.49
C LEU A 281 -38.34 -11.28 -7.27
N PRO A 282 -37.40 -11.97 -7.95
CA PRO A 282 -37.13 -13.38 -7.68
C PRO A 282 -36.44 -13.53 -6.32
N VAL A 283 -36.80 -14.60 -5.62
CA VAL A 283 -36.27 -14.94 -4.31
C VAL A 283 -35.61 -16.31 -4.32
N VAL A 284 -34.59 -16.50 -3.47
CA VAL A 284 -33.92 -17.78 -3.27
C VAL A 284 -33.81 -18.05 -1.76
N LEU A 285 -33.58 -19.31 -1.40
CA LEU A 285 -33.13 -19.65 -0.05
C LEU A 285 -31.65 -19.33 0.15
N ALA A 286 -31.25 -19.04 1.37
CA ALA A 286 -29.86 -18.95 1.74
C ALA A 286 -29.14 -20.26 1.37
N SER A 287 -28.02 -20.17 0.66
CA SER A 287 -27.23 -21.35 0.32
C SER A 287 -26.63 -21.99 1.60
N GLY A 288 -26.46 -23.31 1.58
CA GLY A 288 -25.90 -24.05 2.73
C GLY A 288 -26.83 -24.18 3.93
N TRP A 289 -28.16 -23.97 3.76
CA TRP A 289 -29.12 -24.32 4.78
C TRP A 289 -29.25 -25.85 4.91
N GLU A 290 -29.42 -26.36 6.11
CA GLU A 290 -29.59 -27.79 6.40
C GLU A 290 -30.58 -28.04 7.53
N HIS A 291 -31.13 -29.26 7.54
CA HIS A 291 -31.88 -29.74 8.68
C HIS A 291 -30.93 -30.14 9.84
N ASP A 292 -31.24 -29.65 11.04
CA ASP A 292 -30.51 -29.97 12.29
C ASP A 292 -31.57 -30.30 13.36
N ASP A 293 -31.85 -31.60 13.50
CA ASP A 293 -32.91 -32.16 14.36
C ASP A 293 -34.28 -31.46 14.18
N ASP A 294 -34.72 -30.67 15.20
CA ASP A 294 -35.96 -29.90 15.19
C ASP A 294 -35.82 -28.48 14.63
N ARG A 295 -34.66 -28.16 14.01
CA ARG A 295 -34.31 -26.81 13.54
C ARG A 295 -33.86 -26.86 12.09
N ILE A 296 -33.81 -25.66 11.50
CA ILE A 296 -33.12 -25.38 10.24
C ILE A 296 -31.93 -24.52 10.56
N ARG A 297 -30.79 -24.95 10.12
CA ARG A 297 -29.50 -24.28 10.25
C ARG A 297 -29.18 -23.54 8.96
N TYR A 298 -28.75 -22.29 9.05
CA TYR A 298 -28.27 -21.49 7.92
C TYR A 298 -27.33 -20.39 8.38
N VAL A 299 -26.60 -19.78 7.44
CA VAL A 299 -25.71 -18.64 7.72
C VAL A 299 -26.45 -17.34 7.48
N ARG A 300 -26.55 -16.52 8.54
CA ARG A 300 -26.97 -15.12 8.44
C ARG A 300 -25.75 -14.23 8.34
N ARG A 301 -25.67 -13.47 7.26
CA ARG A 301 -24.67 -12.42 7.09
C ARG A 301 -25.27 -11.07 7.51
N SER A 302 -24.64 -10.37 8.45
CA SER A 302 -24.97 -9.03 8.85
C SER A 302 -23.87 -8.05 8.44
N LEU A 303 -24.25 -6.86 7.96
CA LEU A 303 -23.32 -5.77 7.68
C LEU A 303 -23.49 -4.72 8.76
N THR A 304 -22.42 -4.36 9.44
CA THR A 304 -22.38 -3.16 10.27
C THR A 304 -21.99 -1.99 9.39
N ALA A 305 -22.89 -1.02 9.20
CA ALA A 305 -22.60 0.20 8.47
C ALA A 305 -21.46 0.96 9.19
N GLY A 306 -20.35 1.17 8.51
CA GLY A 306 -19.27 2.00 9.00
C GLY A 306 -19.58 3.48 8.90
N ASP A 307 -18.77 4.31 9.56
CA ASP A 307 -18.89 5.77 9.56
C ASP A 307 -18.71 6.34 8.13
N ASP A 308 -19.70 7.00 7.58
CA ASP A 308 -19.73 7.66 6.26
C ASP A 308 -18.60 8.69 6.03
N GLY A 309 -17.83 9.01 7.05
CA GLY A 309 -16.72 9.96 7.00
C GLY A 309 -15.37 9.38 6.58
N ALA A 310 -15.20 8.06 6.54
CA ALA A 310 -13.94 7.43 6.18
C ALA A 310 -13.88 7.11 4.67
N ALA A 311 -12.74 7.37 4.03
CA ALA A 311 -12.52 7.06 2.61
C ALA A 311 -12.51 5.54 2.30
N VAL A 312 -12.42 4.72 3.33
CA VAL A 312 -12.58 3.26 3.33
C VAL A 312 -13.28 2.91 4.64
N THR A 313 -14.56 2.66 4.58
CA THR A 313 -15.30 2.05 5.67
C THR A 313 -14.95 0.56 5.66
N PHE A 314 -14.35 0.09 6.73
CA PHE A 314 -14.29 -1.34 7.02
C PHE A 314 -15.66 -1.72 7.61
N ASP A 315 -16.63 -1.95 6.72
CA ASP A 315 -17.86 -2.59 7.14
C ASP A 315 -17.50 -4.02 7.53
N ALA A 316 -17.59 -4.33 8.80
CA ALA A 316 -17.44 -5.69 9.27
C ALA A 316 -18.67 -6.47 8.80
N ALA A 317 -18.50 -7.34 7.83
CA ALA A 317 -19.48 -8.37 7.56
C ALA A 317 -19.26 -9.50 8.58
N ASP A 318 -20.31 -9.85 9.27
CA ASP A 318 -20.32 -10.87 10.30
C ASP A 318 -21.20 -12.02 9.82
N ASP A 319 -20.64 -13.22 9.72
CA ASP A 319 -21.34 -14.45 9.34
C ASP A 319 -21.66 -15.23 10.60
N ARG A 320 -22.93 -15.36 10.93
CA ARG A 320 -23.36 -16.17 12.09
C ARG A 320 -24.22 -17.33 11.68
N LEU A 321 -23.97 -18.46 12.32
CA LEU A 321 -24.82 -19.62 12.21
C LEU A 321 -26.13 -19.39 12.98
N PHE A 322 -27.24 -19.40 12.24
CA PHE A 322 -28.58 -19.22 12.79
C PHE A 322 -29.35 -20.52 12.77
N PHE A 323 -30.19 -20.68 13.78
CA PHE A 323 -31.06 -21.83 13.94
C PHE A 323 -32.50 -21.35 14.03
N LEU A 324 -33.35 -21.77 13.10
CA LEU A 324 -34.79 -21.54 13.15
C LEU A 324 -35.49 -22.86 13.52
N ARG A 325 -36.44 -22.77 14.47
CA ARG A 325 -37.27 -23.91 14.83
C ARG A 325 -38.13 -24.31 13.64
N ARG A 326 -38.15 -25.58 13.29
CA ARG A 326 -39.01 -26.16 12.28
C ARG A 326 -40.48 -25.92 12.65
N SER A 327 -41.22 -25.30 11.76
CA SER A 327 -42.66 -25.09 11.83
C SER A 327 -43.30 -25.62 10.56
N GLY A 328 -44.59 -26.00 10.65
CA GLY A 328 -45.31 -26.45 9.45
C GLY A 328 -45.29 -25.45 8.31
N THR A 329 -45.29 -24.15 8.61
CA THR A 329 -45.18 -23.07 7.58
C THR A 329 -43.79 -23.05 6.95
N LEU A 330 -42.73 -23.23 7.75
CA LEU A 330 -41.34 -23.23 7.26
C LEU A 330 -41.10 -24.45 6.37
N GLU A 331 -41.58 -25.63 6.75
CA GLU A 331 -41.48 -26.88 5.95
C GLU A 331 -42.21 -26.76 4.60
N ARG A 332 -43.40 -26.14 4.60
CA ARG A 332 -44.13 -25.83 3.33
C ARG A 332 -43.31 -24.89 2.47
N LEU A 333 -42.73 -23.85 3.05
CA LEU A 333 -41.87 -22.92 2.35
C LEU A 333 -40.70 -23.64 1.67
N LEU A 334 -39.99 -24.49 2.39
CA LEU A 334 -38.88 -25.28 1.85
C LEU A 334 -39.33 -26.22 0.73
N THR A 335 -40.51 -26.82 0.87
CA THR A 335 -41.13 -27.66 -0.17
C THR A 335 -41.44 -26.85 -1.44
N LEU A 336 -41.95 -25.63 -1.28
CA LEU A 336 -42.22 -24.72 -2.42
C LEU A 336 -40.93 -24.39 -3.17
N PHE A 337 -39.84 -24.07 -2.44
CA PHE A 337 -38.53 -23.82 -3.09
C PHE A 337 -37.93 -25.06 -3.76
N ALA A 338 -38.17 -26.27 -3.24
CA ALA A 338 -37.71 -27.50 -3.87
C ALA A 338 -38.40 -27.73 -5.23
N HIS A 339 -39.67 -27.33 -5.37
CA HIS A 339 -40.41 -27.45 -6.63
C HIS A 339 -40.23 -26.24 -7.55
N ARG A 340 -39.92 -25.04 -6.99
CA ARG A 340 -39.71 -23.78 -7.71
C ARG A 340 -38.52 -23.05 -7.08
N PRO A 341 -37.31 -23.22 -7.59
CA PRO A 341 -36.09 -22.69 -6.97
C PRO A 341 -36.04 -21.16 -6.90
N GLU A 342 -36.69 -20.47 -7.83
CA GLU A 342 -36.67 -19.00 -7.95
C GLU A 342 -38.09 -18.41 -8.15
N PRO A 343 -39.02 -18.60 -7.19
CA PRO A 343 -40.32 -17.96 -7.26
C PRO A 343 -40.17 -16.43 -7.10
N ARG A 344 -41.18 -15.66 -7.53
CA ARG A 344 -41.24 -14.25 -7.17
C ARG A 344 -41.76 -14.09 -5.74
N TYR A 345 -41.29 -13.06 -5.04
CA TYR A 345 -41.65 -12.81 -3.64
C TYR A 345 -43.18 -12.77 -3.41
N GLY A 346 -43.90 -12.01 -4.20
CA GLY A 346 -45.38 -11.94 -4.09
C GLY A 346 -46.11 -13.23 -4.51
N GLU A 347 -45.54 -14.01 -5.42
CA GLU A 347 -46.05 -15.35 -5.78
C GLU A 347 -45.87 -16.31 -4.61
N LEU A 348 -44.71 -16.29 -3.97
CA LEU A 348 -44.40 -17.10 -2.77
C LEU A 348 -45.37 -16.78 -1.63
N ALA A 349 -45.61 -15.48 -1.36
CA ALA A 349 -46.58 -15.04 -0.37
C ALA A 349 -47.97 -15.61 -0.61
N ARG A 350 -48.45 -15.54 -1.87
CA ARG A 350 -49.75 -16.05 -2.26
C ARG A 350 -49.84 -17.58 -2.09
N LEU A 351 -48.84 -18.32 -2.59
CA LEU A 351 -48.79 -19.77 -2.48
C LEU A 351 -48.81 -20.26 -1.01
N LEU A 352 -48.05 -19.62 -0.15
CA LEU A 352 -48.08 -19.91 1.29
C LEU A 352 -49.44 -19.71 1.92
N GLY A 353 -50.19 -18.64 1.50
CA GLY A 353 -51.56 -18.37 1.96
C GLY A 353 -52.55 -19.41 1.46
N GLU A 354 -52.50 -19.76 0.17
CA GLU A 354 -53.37 -20.77 -0.44
C GLU A 354 -53.21 -22.16 0.16
N GLU A 355 -51.98 -22.62 0.36
CA GLU A 355 -51.69 -23.95 0.89
C GLU A 355 -51.87 -24.01 2.42
N GLY A 356 -51.72 -22.91 3.13
CA GLY A 356 -51.77 -22.83 4.61
C GLY A 356 -53.13 -22.38 5.19
N GLY A 357 -54.03 -21.83 4.37
CA GLY A 357 -55.23 -21.20 4.84
C GLY A 357 -54.97 -19.97 5.74
N ALA A 358 -53.82 -19.35 5.65
CA ALA A 358 -53.39 -18.21 6.45
C ALA A 358 -53.74 -16.90 5.77
N ASP A 359 -53.95 -15.83 6.59
CA ASP A 359 -54.21 -14.49 6.09
C ASP A 359 -53.02 -13.98 5.21
N PRO A 360 -53.29 -13.39 4.03
CA PRO A 360 -52.25 -12.81 3.17
C PRO A 360 -51.31 -11.84 3.89
N GLU A 361 -51.81 -11.00 4.80
CA GLU A 361 -50.97 -10.09 5.59
C GLU A 361 -50.03 -10.84 6.56
N GLU A 362 -50.48 -11.96 7.10
CA GLU A 362 -49.67 -12.80 8.00
C GLU A 362 -48.56 -13.48 7.21
N CYS A 363 -48.84 -13.98 6.00
CA CYS A 363 -47.86 -14.55 5.09
C CYS A 363 -46.82 -13.52 4.68
N GLU A 364 -47.25 -12.29 4.36
CA GLU A 364 -46.30 -11.18 4.00
C GLU A 364 -45.40 -10.81 5.18
N ARG A 365 -45.96 -10.70 6.41
CA ARG A 365 -45.17 -10.46 7.62
C ARG A 365 -44.17 -11.57 7.89
N TYR A 366 -44.59 -12.82 7.72
CA TYR A 366 -43.71 -13.99 7.89
C TYR A 366 -42.57 -14.01 6.90
N LEU A 367 -42.82 -13.80 5.62
CA LEU A 367 -41.80 -13.72 4.58
C LEU A 367 -40.86 -12.54 4.77
N THR A 368 -41.39 -11.38 5.18
CA THR A 368 -40.57 -10.21 5.52
C THR A 368 -39.62 -10.53 6.68
N ALA A 369 -40.10 -11.22 7.73
CA ALA A 369 -39.25 -11.65 8.82
C ALA A 369 -38.14 -12.62 8.35
N LEU A 370 -38.46 -13.56 7.46
CA LEU A 370 -37.47 -14.49 6.90
C LEU A 370 -36.44 -13.79 5.97
N LEU A 371 -36.87 -12.73 5.27
CA LEU A 371 -35.98 -11.86 4.49
C LEU A 371 -35.03 -11.08 5.41
N GLU A 372 -35.54 -10.51 6.48
CA GLU A 372 -34.77 -9.79 7.49
C GLU A 372 -33.79 -10.73 8.26
N LEU A 373 -34.22 -11.96 8.51
CA LEU A 373 -33.37 -13.01 9.09
C LEU A 373 -32.35 -13.58 8.08
N GLY A 374 -32.50 -13.28 6.77
CA GLY A 374 -31.58 -13.70 5.74
C GLY A 374 -31.75 -15.15 5.25
N LEU A 375 -32.78 -15.89 5.68
CA LEU A 375 -33.09 -17.23 5.15
C LEU A 375 -33.68 -17.14 3.75
N VAL A 376 -34.54 -16.17 3.50
CA VAL A 376 -35.01 -15.79 2.16
C VAL A 376 -34.16 -14.64 1.66
N GLN A 377 -33.71 -14.69 0.43
CA GLN A 377 -32.82 -13.69 -0.14
C GLN A 377 -33.28 -13.20 -1.50
N ILE A 378 -32.94 -11.96 -1.86
CA ILE A 378 -33.20 -11.34 -3.17
C ILE A 378 -31.85 -10.95 -3.77
N PRO A 379 -31.20 -11.83 -4.53
CA PRO A 379 -29.84 -11.60 -5.04
C PRO A 379 -29.79 -10.80 -6.35
N CYS A 380 -30.87 -10.71 -7.11
CA CYS A 380 -30.90 -10.23 -8.50
C CYS A 380 -30.42 -8.78 -8.72
N LEU A 381 -30.34 -7.95 -7.66
CA LEU A 381 -29.87 -6.55 -7.72
C LEU A 381 -28.54 -6.36 -7.00
N ARG A 382 -27.87 -7.43 -6.57
CA ARG A 382 -26.55 -7.34 -5.95
C ARG A 382 -25.48 -7.09 -7.01
N THR A 383 -24.46 -6.32 -6.65
CA THR A 383 -23.30 -6.13 -7.52
C THR A 383 -22.44 -7.40 -7.50
N ASP A 384 -22.17 -7.94 -8.67
CA ASP A 384 -21.25 -9.06 -8.87
C ASP A 384 -19.80 -8.56 -8.81
N VAL A 385 -18.90 -9.32 -8.18
CA VAL A 385 -17.48 -8.98 -8.07
C VAL A 385 -16.79 -8.93 -9.43
N HIS A 386 -17.26 -9.75 -10.39
CA HIS A 386 -16.73 -9.82 -11.74
C HIS A 386 -17.36 -8.80 -12.71
N ALA A 387 -18.23 -7.91 -12.23
CA ALA A 387 -18.82 -6.88 -13.06
C ALA A 387 -17.77 -5.84 -13.48
N ALA A 388 -17.37 -5.86 -14.73
CA ALA A 388 -16.46 -4.85 -15.29
C ALA A 388 -17.07 -3.42 -15.20
N ASP A 389 -18.35 -3.29 -15.50
CA ASP A 389 -19.16 -2.07 -15.35
C ASP A 389 -20.37 -2.36 -14.43
N PRO A 390 -20.28 -2.05 -13.13
CA PRO A 390 -21.36 -2.35 -12.19
C PRO A 390 -22.66 -1.57 -12.46
N LEU A 391 -22.58 -0.37 -13.06
CA LEU A 391 -23.78 0.43 -13.37
C LEU A 391 -24.58 -0.19 -14.52
N ARG A 392 -23.90 -0.64 -15.58
CA ARG A 392 -24.54 -1.34 -16.69
C ARG A 392 -25.10 -2.69 -16.26
N ALA A 393 -24.33 -3.46 -15.47
CA ALA A 393 -24.79 -4.73 -14.91
C ALA A 393 -26.06 -4.56 -14.05
N PHE A 394 -26.12 -3.50 -13.25
CA PHE A 394 -27.32 -3.17 -12.46
C PHE A 394 -28.52 -2.83 -13.35
N ARG A 395 -28.34 -2.01 -14.40
CA ARG A 395 -29.39 -1.73 -15.38
C ARG A 395 -29.89 -3.02 -16.04
N ASP A 396 -28.98 -3.87 -16.50
CA ASP A 396 -29.34 -5.12 -17.18
C ASP A 396 -30.12 -6.07 -16.23
N SER A 397 -29.76 -6.08 -14.96
CA SER A 397 -30.49 -6.80 -13.91
C SER A 397 -31.93 -6.25 -13.72
N LEU A 398 -32.10 -4.94 -13.76
CA LEU A 398 -33.45 -4.31 -13.73
C LEU A 398 -34.28 -4.68 -14.94
N GLU A 399 -33.69 -4.69 -16.13
CA GLU A 399 -34.38 -5.13 -17.36
C GLU A 399 -34.82 -6.60 -17.28
N ALA A 400 -33.97 -7.47 -16.72
CA ALA A 400 -34.23 -8.89 -16.49
C ALA A 400 -35.40 -9.13 -15.51
N VAL A 401 -35.63 -8.23 -14.53
CA VAL A 401 -36.82 -8.30 -13.65
C VAL A 401 -38.10 -8.25 -14.43
N GLY A 402 -38.16 -7.55 -15.58
CA GLY A 402 -39.26 -7.53 -16.52
C GLY A 402 -40.53 -6.83 -16.04
N ARG A 403 -40.47 -6.02 -14.97
CA ARG A 403 -41.59 -5.26 -14.42
C ARG A 403 -41.60 -3.81 -14.94
N PRO A 404 -42.78 -3.18 -15.09
CA PRO A 404 -42.89 -1.81 -15.65
C PRO A 404 -42.05 -0.78 -14.85
N TRP A 405 -42.02 -0.89 -13.54
CA TRP A 405 -41.23 0.01 -12.70
C TRP A 405 -39.72 -0.20 -12.88
N ALA A 406 -39.28 -1.45 -13.05
CA ALA A 406 -37.88 -1.79 -13.24
C ALA A 406 -37.36 -1.33 -14.62
N ARG A 407 -38.17 -1.46 -15.69
CA ARG A 407 -37.84 -0.91 -17.00
C ARG A 407 -37.69 0.61 -16.98
N ARG A 408 -38.62 1.31 -16.34
CA ARG A 408 -38.53 2.77 -16.18
C ARG A 408 -37.24 3.17 -15.45
N LEU A 409 -36.94 2.50 -14.34
CA LEU A 409 -35.71 2.75 -13.62
C LEU A 409 -34.45 2.45 -14.48
N ALA A 410 -34.49 1.39 -15.29
CA ALA A 410 -33.40 1.09 -16.23
C ALA A 410 -33.25 2.20 -17.30
N GLU A 411 -34.37 2.77 -17.78
CA GLU A 411 -34.37 3.93 -18.68
C GLU A 411 -33.82 5.19 -17.99
N ASP A 412 -34.18 5.45 -16.73
CA ASP A 412 -33.68 6.58 -15.96
C ASP A 412 -32.17 6.50 -15.69
N LEU A 413 -31.59 5.28 -15.66
CA LEU A 413 -30.15 5.06 -15.55
C LEU A 413 -29.38 5.35 -16.85
N ALA A 414 -30.05 5.53 -17.99
CA ALA A 414 -29.38 5.82 -19.26
C ALA A 414 -28.54 7.11 -19.21
N TRP A 415 -29.04 8.15 -18.53
CA TRP A 415 -28.30 9.40 -18.36
C TRP A 415 -27.12 9.30 -17.42
N PRO A 416 -27.21 8.71 -16.22
CA PRO A 416 -26.04 8.34 -15.42
C PRO A 416 -24.97 7.58 -16.19
N ILE A 417 -25.33 6.56 -16.99
CA ILE A 417 -24.41 5.81 -17.85
C ILE A 417 -23.71 6.75 -18.84
N ALA A 418 -24.48 7.58 -19.56
CA ALA A 418 -23.92 8.54 -20.52
C ALA A 418 -22.96 9.55 -19.87
N CYS A 419 -23.21 9.95 -18.62
CA CYS A 419 -22.29 10.79 -17.85
C CYS A 419 -20.96 10.07 -17.57
N VAL A 420 -21.01 8.80 -17.17
CA VAL A 420 -19.80 7.99 -16.91
C VAL A 420 -19.02 7.75 -18.20
N ASP A 421 -19.69 7.41 -19.30
CA ASP A 421 -19.04 7.15 -20.60
C ASP A 421 -18.31 8.39 -21.17
N ARG A 422 -18.89 9.58 -20.97
CA ARG A 422 -18.31 10.84 -21.47
C ARG A 422 -17.19 11.36 -20.57
N TYR A 423 -17.11 10.90 -19.33
CA TYR A 423 -16.20 11.41 -18.31
C TYR A 423 -14.71 11.28 -18.70
N PRO A 424 -14.18 10.14 -19.22
CA PRO A 424 -12.77 9.98 -19.51
C PRO A 424 -12.22 10.99 -20.53
N ALA A 425 -12.98 11.27 -21.59
CA ALA A 425 -12.57 12.18 -22.67
C ALA A 425 -12.78 13.66 -22.31
N ALA A 426 -13.46 13.95 -21.19
CA ALA A 426 -13.82 15.31 -20.83
C ALA A 426 -12.67 16.05 -20.12
N GLY A 427 -12.46 17.33 -20.45
CA GLY A 427 -11.59 18.22 -19.69
C GLY A 427 -12.20 18.63 -18.35
N ALA A 428 -11.42 19.28 -17.49
CA ALA A 428 -11.78 19.56 -16.09
C ALA A 428 -13.14 20.29 -15.92
N GLY A 429 -13.44 21.25 -16.79
CA GLY A 429 -14.74 21.96 -16.76
C GLY A 429 -15.92 21.04 -16.99
N LEU A 430 -15.88 20.28 -18.09
CA LEU A 430 -16.93 19.33 -18.45
C LEU A 430 -17.04 18.17 -17.45
N ARG A 431 -15.92 17.65 -16.91
CA ARG A 431 -15.96 16.64 -15.84
C ARG A 431 -16.68 17.14 -14.60
N ARG A 432 -16.50 18.41 -14.22
CA ARG A 432 -17.20 19.04 -13.10
C ARG A 432 -18.70 19.09 -13.36
N GLU A 433 -19.13 19.46 -14.56
CA GLU A 433 -20.52 19.49 -14.98
C GLU A 433 -21.12 18.08 -14.97
N LEU A 434 -20.45 17.09 -15.57
CA LEU A 434 -20.89 15.70 -15.60
C LEU A 434 -21.04 15.10 -14.17
N LEU A 435 -20.13 15.38 -13.25
CA LEU A 435 -20.26 14.97 -11.85
C LEU A 435 -21.48 15.63 -11.15
N ALA A 436 -21.74 16.90 -11.44
CA ALA A 436 -22.91 17.60 -10.90
C ALA A 436 -24.22 17.06 -11.48
N GLU A 437 -24.25 16.74 -12.78
CA GLU A 437 -25.38 16.12 -13.43
C GLU A 437 -25.65 14.71 -12.95
N LEU A 438 -24.58 13.90 -12.85
CA LEU A 438 -24.65 12.55 -12.29
C LEU A 438 -25.22 12.57 -10.87
N ARG A 439 -24.76 13.51 -10.03
CA ARG A 439 -25.30 13.67 -8.67
C ARG A 439 -26.77 14.07 -8.67
N ARG A 440 -27.17 14.97 -9.55
CA ARG A 440 -28.58 15.40 -9.67
C ARG A 440 -29.50 14.25 -10.14
N ALA A 441 -29.06 13.52 -11.17
CA ALA A 441 -29.80 12.37 -11.70
C ALA A 441 -29.98 11.26 -10.64
N LEU A 442 -28.90 10.85 -9.99
CA LEU A 442 -28.96 9.83 -8.92
C LEU A 442 -29.77 10.27 -7.72
N SER A 443 -29.71 11.56 -7.35
CA SER A 443 -30.58 12.10 -6.28
C SER A 443 -32.06 12.14 -6.71
N GLY A 444 -32.35 12.39 -7.98
CA GLY A 444 -33.71 12.29 -8.56
C GLY A 444 -34.22 10.87 -8.43
N ILE A 445 -33.48 9.90 -8.95
CA ILE A 445 -33.82 8.47 -8.89
C ILE A 445 -34.11 8.03 -7.43
N GLN A 446 -33.27 8.41 -6.46
CA GLN A 446 -33.53 8.04 -5.07
C GLN A 446 -34.83 8.64 -4.53
N ARG A 447 -35.19 9.88 -4.90
CA ARG A 447 -36.48 10.49 -4.51
C ARG A 447 -37.68 9.77 -5.15
N ASP A 448 -37.57 9.41 -6.42
CA ASP A 448 -38.59 8.66 -7.15
C ASP A 448 -38.77 7.23 -6.59
N LEU A 449 -37.70 6.68 -6.00
CA LEU A 449 -37.76 5.44 -5.23
C LEU A 449 -38.29 5.60 -3.81
N GLY A 450 -38.61 6.84 -3.38
CA GLY A 450 -39.22 7.13 -2.08
C GLY A 450 -38.26 7.56 -0.97
N ALA A 451 -36.99 7.87 -1.29
CA ALA A 451 -36.06 8.40 -0.29
C ALA A 451 -36.43 9.84 0.09
N PRO A 452 -36.79 10.15 1.36
CA PRO A 452 -37.10 11.51 1.78
C PRO A 452 -35.90 12.45 1.59
N GLU A 453 -34.72 11.99 1.95
CA GLU A 453 -33.43 12.65 1.70
C GLU A 453 -32.49 11.74 0.93
N PRO A 454 -32.09 12.13 -0.30
CA PRO A 454 -31.12 11.35 -1.06
C PRO A 454 -29.76 11.30 -0.38
N ALA A 455 -29.22 10.09 -0.21
CA ALA A 455 -27.91 9.87 0.38
C ALA A 455 -26.94 9.40 -0.72
N LEU A 456 -25.96 10.22 -1.05
CA LEU A 456 -24.92 9.90 -2.02
C LEU A 456 -23.54 10.08 -1.40
N PRO A 457 -22.61 9.15 -1.68
CA PRO A 457 -21.25 9.25 -1.19
C PRO A 457 -20.57 10.51 -1.75
N ARG A 458 -19.58 11.00 -1.03
CA ARG A 458 -18.78 12.15 -1.46
C ARG A 458 -18.10 11.87 -2.81
N THR A 459 -17.52 10.67 -2.98
CA THR A 459 -16.88 10.21 -4.20
C THR A 459 -17.85 9.35 -4.99
N LEU A 460 -18.38 9.88 -6.10
CA LEU A 460 -19.34 9.17 -6.98
C LEU A 460 -18.67 8.18 -7.92
N LEU A 461 -17.46 8.50 -8.38
CA LEU A 461 -16.73 7.71 -9.35
C LEU A 461 -15.39 7.25 -8.78
N TYR A 462 -15.06 6.00 -9.01
CA TYR A 462 -13.71 5.47 -8.91
C TYR A 462 -13.11 5.44 -10.31
N GLU A 463 -11.99 6.12 -10.51
CA GLU A 463 -11.28 6.16 -11.79
C GLU A 463 -9.88 5.55 -11.59
N ASP A 464 -9.59 4.48 -12.31
CA ASP A 464 -8.23 4.01 -12.54
C ASP A 464 -7.77 4.49 -13.91
N VAL A 465 -6.47 4.76 -14.05
CA VAL A 465 -5.90 5.36 -15.25
C VAL A 465 -4.83 4.44 -15.81
N ARG A 466 -4.96 4.07 -17.08
CA ARG A 466 -3.97 3.29 -17.81
C ARG A 466 -3.02 4.22 -18.57
N ALA A 467 -1.73 3.97 -18.48
CA ALA A 467 -0.73 4.59 -19.31
C ALA A 467 -0.56 3.77 -20.61
N GLY A 468 -0.76 4.42 -21.75
CA GLY A 468 -0.73 3.81 -23.08
C GLY A 468 -2.11 3.60 -23.67
N THR A 469 -2.19 3.67 -24.99
CA THR A 469 -3.31 3.18 -25.79
C THR A 469 -3.02 1.73 -26.10
N GLY A 470 -3.94 0.84 -25.72
CA GLY A 470 -3.70 -0.57 -25.93
C GLY A 470 -3.64 -0.90 -27.42
N ASP A 471 -2.46 -1.21 -27.86
CA ASP A 471 -2.32 -2.24 -28.88
C ASP A 471 -2.01 -3.53 -28.11
N ALA A 472 -3.07 -4.27 -27.76
CA ALA A 472 -2.95 -5.50 -26.99
C ALA A 472 -2.16 -6.58 -27.75
N ALA A 473 -2.08 -6.49 -29.06
CA ALA A 473 -1.25 -7.36 -29.90
C ALA A 473 0.26 -7.11 -29.66
N ALA A 474 0.68 -5.88 -29.36
CA ALA A 474 2.04 -5.57 -28.92
C ALA A 474 2.27 -5.90 -27.42
N GLY A 475 1.22 -6.19 -26.68
CA GLY A 475 1.20 -6.89 -25.38
C GLY A 475 1.74 -6.15 -24.19
N THR A 476 2.51 -5.08 -24.35
CA THR A 476 3.15 -4.42 -23.20
C THR A 476 3.54 -2.99 -23.53
N ALA A 477 3.04 -2.05 -22.77
CA ALA A 477 3.48 -0.67 -22.84
C ALA A 477 4.94 -0.49 -22.36
N VAL A 478 5.49 -1.51 -21.65
CA VAL A 478 6.79 -1.41 -20.98
C VAL A 478 7.51 -2.75 -21.00
N THR A 479 8.77 -2.74 -21.36
CA THR A 479 9.68 -3.90 -21.23
C THR A 479 10.78 -3.60 -20.22
N CYS A 480 11.14 -4.59 -19.41
CA CYS A 480 12.23 -4.53 -18.46
C CYS A 480 13.10 -5.78 -18.64
N ASP A 481 14.42 -5.62 -18.77
CA ASP A 481 15.33 -6.75 -18.78
C ASP A 481 15.67 -7.14 -17.33
N PRO A 482 15.26 -8.32 -16.85
CA PRO A 482 15.54 -8.74 -15.48
C PRO A 482 17.02 -8.94 -15.22
N ARG A 483 17.85 -9.17 -16.27
CA ARG A 483 19.30 -9.34 -16.12
C ARG A 483 20.00 -8.04 -15.73
N ALA A 484 19.53 -6.89 -16.21
CA ALA A 484 20.06 -5.60 -15.79
C ALA A 484 19.87 -5.35 -14.28
N TRP A 485 19.00 -6.13 -13.65
CA TRP A 485 18.70 -6.09 -12.22
C TRP A 485 19.13 -7.39 -11.51
N ALA A 486 19.73 -8.35 -12.26
CA ALA A 486 20.26 -9.58 -11.66
C ALA A 486 21.57 -9.31 -10.91
N GLY A 487 22.40 -8.38 -11.42
CA GLY A 487 23.73 -8.12 -10.86
C GLY A 487 24.65 -9.35 -10.92
N ASP A 488 25.94 -9.17 -10.62
CA ASP A 488 26.90 -10.27 -10.50
C ASP A 488 26.71 -10.99 -9.15
N GLY A 489 25.70 -11.87 -9.07
CA GLY A 489 25.44 -12.74 -7.91
C GLY A 489 24.50 -12.17 -6.84
N ASP A 490 24.50 -10.87 -6.55
CA ASP A 490 23.75 -10.23 -5.46
C ASP A 490 22.68 -9.22 -5.94
N GLY A 491 22.20 -9.34 -7.16
CA GLY A 491 21.18 -8.44 -7.71
C GLY A 491 19.85 -8.50 -6.96
N PRO A 492 18.95 -7.51 -7.21
CA PRO A 492 17.67 -7.39 -6.50
C PRO A 492 16.81 -8.64 -6.53
N PHE A 493 16.67 -9.31 -7.68
CA PHE A 493 15.83 -10.51 -7.78
C PHE A 493 16.44 -11.74 -7.13
N THR A 494 17.78 -11.90 -7.20
CA THR A 494 18.49 -12.97 -6.46
C THR A 494 18.36 -12.79 -4.95
N SER A 495 18.49 -11.53 -4.50
CA SER A 495 18.30 -11.16 -3.10
C SER A 495 16.86 -11.37 -2.65
N LEU A 496 15.87 -11.09 -3.51
CA LEU A 496 14.44 -11.29 -3.24
C LEU A 496 14.14 -12.78 -3.02
N ARG A 497 14.62 -13.64 -3.91
CA ARG A 497 14.49 -15.11 -3.76
C ARG A 497 15.00 -15.60 -2.41
N SER A 498 16.16 -15.08 -1.98
CA SER A 498 16.73 -15.47 -0.69
C SER A 498 15.92 -14.91 0.49
N LEU A 499 15.44 -13.66 0.37
CA LEU A 499 14.67 -12.99 1.41
C LEU A 499 13.30 -13.66 1.63
N GLU A 500 12.66 -14.18 0.59
CA GLU A 500 11.37 -14.89 0.71
C GLU A 500 11.42 -16.04 1.70
N ARG A 501 12.59 -16.64 1.91
CA ARG A 501 12.78 -17.73 2.90
C ARG A 501 12.55 -17.28 4.34
N VAL A 502 12.65 -15.98 4.64
CA VAL A 502 12.44 -15.43 5.98
C VAL A 502 11.12 -14.69 6.13
N LEU A 503 10.39 -14.40 5.05
CA LEU A 503 9.10 -13.73 5.13
C LEU A 503 8.09 -14.47 6.02
N PRO A 504 8.06 -15.82 6.10
CA PRO A 504 7.17 -16.52 7.03
C PRO A 504 7.36 -16.14 8.50
N ALA A 505 8.54 -15.68 8.92
CA ALA A 505 8.74 -15.15 10.28
C ALA A 505 7.88 -13.90 10.53
N PHE A 506 7.61 -13.11 9.50
CA PHE A 506 6.85 -11.86 9.57
C PHE A 506 5.40 -12.01 9.11
N ASP A 507 4.99 -13.19 8.66
CA ASP A 507 3.62 -13.44 8.23
C ASP A 507 2.66 -13.42 9.42
N LEU A 508 1.71 -12.48 9.40
CA LEU A 508 0.70 -12.31 10.43
C LEU A 508 -0.35 -13.45 10.42
N THR A 509 -0.47 -14.15 9.31
CA THR A 509 -1.45 -15.23 9.14
C THR A 509 -0.88 -16.61 9.46
N LEU A 510 0.43 -16.78 9.44
CA LEU A 510 1.05 -18.08 9.68
C LEU A 510 0.77 -18.65 11.09
N PRO A 511 0.88 -17.89 12.19
CA PRO A 511 0.48 -18.38 13.51
C PRO A 511 -0.99 -18.82 13.56
N GLN A 512 -1.88 -18.10 12.86
CA GLN A 512 -3.31 -18.43 12.79
C GLN A 512 -3.55 -19.74 12.05
N ARG A 513 -2.85 -20.00 10.93
CA ARG A 513 -2.90 -21.27 10.19
C ARG A 513 -2.42 -22.45 11.03
N ILE A 514 -1.31 -22.26 11.73
CA ILE A 514 -0.75 -23.29 12.65
C ILE A 514 -1.76 -23.57 13.77
N THR A 515 -2.36 -22.53 14.33
CA THR A 515 -3.37 -22.65 15.39
C THR A 515 -4.62 -23.38 14.91
N PHE A 516 -5.11 -23.06 13.71
CA PHE A 516 -6.26 -23.75 13.12
C PHE A 516 -5.97 -25.22 12.88
N LYS A 517 -4.78 -25.56 12.39
CA LYS A 517 -4.35 -26.97 12.26
C LYS A 517 -4.30 -27.68 13.61
N GLY A 518 -3.80 -27.01 14.64
CA GLY A 518 -3.78 -27.53 16.01
C GLY A 518 -5.18 -27.79 16.56
N PHE A 519 -6.09 -26.84 16.42
CA PHE A 519 -7.50 -26.98 16.79
C PHE A 519 -8.17 -28.15 16.06
N PHE A 520 -7.98 -28.21 14.72
CA PHE A 520 -8.53 -29.30 13.92
C PHE A 520 -8.07 -30.68 14.41
N ARG A 521 -6.77 -30.85 14.65
CA ARG A 521 -6.20 -32.10 15.15
C ARG A 521 -6.66 -32.45 16.56
N ALA A 522 -6.86 -31.48 17.41
CA ALA A 522 -7.40 -31.71 18.76
C ALA A 522 -8.84 -32.25 18.70
N ARG A 523 -9.62 -31.82 17.72
CA ARG A 523 -11.04 -32.18 17.59
C ARG A 523 -11.28 -33.45 16.75
N TYR A 524 -10.56 -33.60 15.64
CA TYR A 524 -10.79 -34.69 14.66
C TYR A 524 -9.69 -35.74 14.66
N GLY A 525 -8.62 -35.52 15.40
CA GLY A 525 -7.46 -36.41 15.45
C GLY A 525 -6.50 -36.22 14.28
N ARG A 526 -5.31 -36.81 14.40
CA ARG A 526 -4.32 -36.84 13.33
C ARG A 526 -4.80 -37.75 12.18
N GLY A 527 -4.76 -37.22 10.94
CA GLY A 527 -5.33 -37.89 9.78
C GLY A 527 -6.87 -37.87 9.75
N GLY A 528 -7.48 -37.09 10.63
CA GLY A 528 -8.92 -36.91 10.71
C GLY A 528 -9.50 -36.12 9.55
N ARG A 529 -10.83 -36.21 9.42
CA ARG A 529 -11.58 -35.54 8.36
C ARG A 529 -12.82 -34.88 8.96
N CYS A 530 -13.15 -33.68 8.47
CA CYS A 530 -14.37 -32.97 8.80
C CYS A 530 -15.22 -32.80 7.55
N GLU A 531 -16.45 -33.34 7.58
CA GLU A 531 -17.41 -33.29 6.46
C GLU A 531 -18.28 -32.03 6.48
N ASP A 532 -18.44 -31.37 7.63
CA ASP A 532 -19.30 -30.21 7.86
C ASP A 532 -18.46 -28.96 8.12
N LEU A 533 -18.20 -28.21 7.05
CA LEU A 533 -17.38 -27.00 7.14
C LEU A 533 -18.04 -25.89 7.94
N LEU A 534 -19.35 -25.73 7.88
CA LEU A 534 -20.07 -24.69 8.61
C LEU A 534 -19.92 -24.90 10.11
N LYS A 535 -20.08 -26.16 10.54
CA LYS A 535 -19.88 -26.53 11.93
C LYS A 535 -18.42 -26.33 12.36
N LEU A 536 -17.47 -26.72 11.53
CA LEU A 536 -16.04 -26.53 11.82
C LEU A 536 -15.71 -25.04 12.02
N VAL A 537 -16.19 -24.18 11.12
CA VAL A 537 -15.96 -22.72 11.22
C VAL A 537 -16.60 -22.17 12.48
N HIS A 538 -17.86 -22.51 12.74
CA HIS A 538 -18.58 -22.05 13.93
C HIS A 538 -17.87 -22.48 15.22
N ASP A 539 -17.57 -23.77 15.36
CA ASP A 539 -16.90 -24.31 16.55
C ASP A 539 -15.51 -23.69 16.73
N PHE A 540 -14.77 -23.45 15.65
CA PHE A 540 -13.45 -22.82 15.73
C PHE A 540 -13.52 -21.38 16.21
N HIS A 541 -14.50 -20.59 15.74
CA HIS A 541 -14.70 -19.21 16.16
C HIS A 541 -15.18 -19.13 17.61
N GLU A 542 -16.26 -19.80 17.96
CA GLU A 542 -16.88 -19.74 19.29
C GLU A 542 -15.97 -20.33 20.37
N ASP A 543 -15.37 -21.51 20.13
CA ASP A 543 -14.59 -22.21 21.13
C ASP A 543 -13.18 -21.66 21.30
N PHE A 544 -12.61 -20.96 20.27
CA PHE A 544 -11.19 -20.66 20.28
C PHE A 544 -10.81 -19.34 19.60
N TYR A 545 -11.19 -19.11 18.34
CA TYR A 545 -10.51 -18.17 17.48
C TYR A 545 -10.79 -16.70 17.82
N ASP A 546 -12.01 -16.37 18.23
CA ASP A 546 -12.39 -14.99 18.58
C ASP A 546 -11.64 -14.51 19.83
N GLN A 547 -11.45 -15.41 20.80
CA GLN A 547 -10.61 -15.13 21.97
C GLN A 547 -9.14 -14.97 21.54
N TYR A 548 -8.63 -15.90 20.73
CA TYR A 548 -7.26 -15.85 20.22
C TYR A 548 -6.99 -14.52 19.50
N LEU A 549 -7.87 -14.09 18.59
CA LEU A 549 -7.74 -12.81 17.89
C LEU A 549 -7.73 -11.61 18.85
N THR A 550 -8.57 -11.64 19.86
CA THR A 550 -8.65 -10.59 20.88
C THR A 550 -7.32 -10.45 21.65
N PHE A 551 -6.73 -11.58 22.03
CA PHE A 551 -5.42 -11.58 22.70
C PHE A 551 -4.28 -11.19 21.74
N ALA A 552 -4.27 -11.75 20.53
CA ALA A 552 -3.27 -11.44 19.52
C ALA A 552 -3.28 -9.94 19.12
N ALA A 553 -4.47 -9.33 19.02
CA ALA A 553 -4.61 -7.91 18.70
C ALA A 553 -4.11 -6.97 19.82
N ARG A 554 -4.14 -7.43 21.08
CA ARG A 554 -3.64 -6.64 22.22
C ARG A 554 -2.16 -6.85 22.49
N ARG A 555 -1.56 -7.87 21.90
CA ARG A 555 -0.15 -8.18 22.08
C ARG A 555 0.72 -7.10 21.46
N GLU A 556 1.60 -6.52 22.24
CA GLU A 556 2.73 -5.77 21.73
C GLU A 556 3.88 -6.75 21.46
N PRO A 557 4.40 -6.83 20.22
CA PRO A 557 5.43 -7.81 19.85
C PRO A 557 6.74 -7.67 20.63
N PHE A 558 6.95 -6.54 21.31
CA PHE A 558 8.13 -6.26 22.11
C PHE A 558 7.72 -5.53 23.39
N ASP A 559 8.31 -5.93 24.52
CA ASP A 559 8.14 -5.24 25.79
C ASP A 559 8.91 -3.89 25.85
N GLU A 560 8.81 -3.20 26.98
CA GLU A 560 9.48 -1.90 27.20
C GLU A 560 11.01 -1.99 27.09
N ASP A 561 11.61 -3.14 27.39
CA ASP A 561 13.03 -3.44 27.21
C ASP A 561 13.39 -3.87 25.78
N GLY A 562 12.39 -3.94 24.88
CA GLY A 562 12.50 -4.40 23.50
C GLY A 562 12.67 -5.92 23.38
N ARG A 563 12.43 -6.70 24.42
CA ARG A 563 12.44 -8.17 24.32
C ARG A 563 11.22 -8.65 23.58
N TYR A 564 11.41 -9.67 22.74
CA TYR A 564 10.31 -10.26 22.00
C TYR A 564 9.28 -10.91 22.95
N VAL A 565 8.01 -10.61 22.74
CA VAL A 565 6.87 -11.22 23.43
C VAL A 565 6.34 -12.32 22.53
N PRO A 566 6.36 -13.61 22.97
CA PRO A 566 5.93 -14.72 22.12
C PRO A 566 4.46 -14.63 21.69
N GLU A 567 4.13 -15.29 20.58
CA GLU A 567 2.74 -15.45 20.13
C GLU A 567 1.93 -16.26 21.13
N PRO A 568 0.62 -16.01 21.27
CA PRO A 568 -0.27 -16.88 22.04
C PRO A 568 -0.21 -18.32 21.51
N ASN A 569 0.25 -19.25 22.33
CA ASN A 569 0.41 -20.66 21.98
C ASN A 569 -0.29 -21.56 22.99
N TRP A 570 -1.62 -21.42 23.09
CA TRP A 570 -2.44 -22.16 24.08
C TRP A 570 -2.48 -23.67 23.84
N LEU A 571 -2.25 -24.10 22.59
CA LEU A 571 -2.20 -25.51 22.23
C LEU A 571 -0.79 -26.13 22.34
N GLY A 572 0.21 -25.36 22.77
CA GLY A 572 1.59 -25.83 22.92
C GLY A 572 2.24 -26.29 21.61
N LEU A 573 1.92 -25.65 20.49
CA LEU A 573 2.36 -26.08 19.16
C LEU A 573 3.83 -25.72 18.93
N PRO A 574 4.70 -26.69 18.61
CA PRO A 574 6.12 -26.44 18.40
C PRO A 574 6.38 -25.57 17.16
N GLN A 575 5.48 -25.55 16.18
CA GLN A 575 5.59 -24.71 15.01
C GLN A 575 5.47 -23.20 15.36
N ILE A 576 4.62 -22.81 16.32
CA ILE A 576 4.55 -21.43 16.80
C ILE A 576 5.85 -21.07 17.51
N THR A 577 6.39 -21.96 18.35
CA THR A 577 7.70 -21.75 18.98
C THR A 577 8.81 -21.56 17.96
N ALA A 578 8.76 -22.26 16.81
CA ALA A 578 9.72 -22.10 15.73
C ALA A 578 9.63 -20.72 15.04
N VAL A 579 8.40 -20.22 14.83
CA VAL A 579 8.16 -18.86 14.31
C VAL A 579 8.70 -17.81 15.28
N ASP A 580 8.43 -17.96 16.58
CA ASP A 580 8.96 -17.05 17.62
C ASP A 580 10.48 -17.08 17.64
N ALA A 581 11.10 -18.27 17.60
CA ALA A 581 12.56 -18.40 17.54
C ALA A 581 13.18 -17.77 16.29
N ALA A 582 12.48 -17.76 15.15
CA ALA A 582 12.93 -17.09 13.95
C ALA A 582 12.90 -15.55 14.08
N ARG A 583 11.85 -15.00 14.70
CA ARG A 583 11.72 -13.57 14.99
C ARG A 583 12.75 -13.09 16.00
N GLU A 584 12.97 -13.85 17.06
CA GLU A 584 14.01 -13.58 18.07
C GLU A 584 15.41 -13.59 17.44
N GLU A 585 15.70 -14.58 16.59
CA GLU A 585 16.98 -14.68 15.88
C GLU A 585 17.22 -13.46 14.97
N TRP A 586 16.18 -13.03 14.21
CA TRP A 586 16.25 -11.80 13.41
C TRP A 586 16.55 -10.59 14.30
N THR A 587 15.78 -10.38 15.34
CA THR A 587 15.94 -9.24 16.27
C THR A 587 17.34 -9.22 16.91
N ALA A 588 17.81 -10.39 17.38
CA ALA A 588 19.13 -10.51 18.02
C ALA A 588 20.26 -10.18 17.04
N ARG A 589 20.16 -10.61 15.77
CA ARG A 589 21.14 -10.28 14.73
C ARG A 589 21.10 -8.81 14.35
N MET A 590 19.92 -8.24 14.19
CA MET A 590 19.78 -6.81 13.89
C MET A 590 20.31 -5.93 15.03
N ARG A 591 20.13 -6.32 16.29
CA ARG A 591 20.74 -5.62 17.44
C ARG A 591 22.27 -5.62 17.35
N ARG A 592 22.89 -6.79 17.10
CA ARG A 592 24.34 -6.89 16.93
C ARG A 592 24.86 -6.03 15.76
N LEU A 593 24.16 -6.06 14.63
CA LEU A 593 24.51 -5.21 13.49
C LEU A 593 24.39 -3.72 13.83
N TRP A 594 23.33 -3.34 14.53
CA TRP A 594 23.13 -1.96 14.98
C TRP A 594 24.22 -1.49 15.95
N ASP A 595 24.58 -2.33 16.93
CA ASP A 595 25.62 -2.00 17.92
C ASP A 595 27.00 -1.80 17.30
N THR A 596 27.34 -2.56 16.25
CA THR A 596 28.61 -2.44 15.53
C THR A 596 28.62 -1.31 14.50
N ALA A 597 27.46 -0.90 13.99
CA ALA A 597 27.34 0.06 12.90
C ALA A 597 26.73 1.42 13.34
N ARG A 598 26.83 1.76 14.63
CA ARG A 598 26.34 3.05 15.13
C ARG A 598 27.02 4.21 14.39
N GLY A 599 26.20 5.12 13.83
CA GLY A 599 26.69 6.26 13.05
C GLY A 599 26.98 5.95 11.56
N ALA A 600 26.85 4.71 11.13
CA ALA A 600 26.91 4.35 9.72
C ALA A 600 25.67 4.86 8.97
N GLU A 601 25.82 5.11 7.67
CA GLU A 601 24.71 5.49 6.80
C GLU A 601 23.93 4.29 6.27
N GLU A 602 24.58 3.12 6.20
CA GLU A 602 24.03 1.88 5.68
C GLU A 602 24.51 0.68 6.51
N ILE A 603 23.62 -0.26 6.76
CA ILE A 603 23.90 -1.59 7.30
C ILE A 603 23.60 -2.61 6.20
N ARG A 604 24.53 -3.53 5.97
CA ARG A 604 24.34 -4.69 5.09
C ARG A 604 24.07 -5.92 5.94
N VAL A 605 22.91 -6.52 5.72
CA VAL A 605 22.54 -7.78 6.37
C VAL A 605 23.32 -8.91 5.71
N PRO A 606 24.14 -9.67 6.47
CA PRO A 606 24.89 -10.81 5.90
C PRO A 606 23.94 -11.95 5.48
N ALA A 607 24.31 -12.69 4.43
CA ALA A 607 23.58 -13.88 3.97
C ALA A 607 23.35 -14.89 5.11
N GLY A 608 24.35 -15.11 5.96
CA GLY A 608 24.23 -15.98 7.13
C GLY A 608 23.16 -15.56 8.15
N THR A 609 22.66 -14.31 8.10
CA THR A 609 21.49 -13.89 8.89
C THR A 609 20.22 -14.50 8.31
N VAL A 610 20.03 -14.38 7.00
CA VAL A 610 18.89 -14.96 6.29
C VAL A 610 18.87 -16.48 6.45
N ASP A 611 20.02 -17.13 6.30
CA ASP A 611 20.12 -18.59 6.45
C ASP A 611 19.80 -19.05 7.87
N ALA A 612 20.26 -18.34 8.88
CA ALA A 612 19.99 -18.72 10.27
C ALA A 612 18.49 -18.58 10.63
N VAL A 613 17.84 -17.49 10.18
CA VAL A 613 16.41 -17.28 10.40
C VAL A 613 15.59 -18.31 9.61
N ALA A 614 15.92 -18.54 8.34
CA ALA A 614 15.28 -19.55 7.51
C ALA A 614 15.44 -20.97 8.09
N GLY A 615 16.61 -21.25 8.71
CA GLY A 615 16.85 -22.51 9.40
C GLY A 615 15.89 -22.77 10.58
N LYS A 616 15.46 -21.71 11.30
CA LYS A 616 14.45 -21.82 12.36
C LYS A 616 13.04 -22.13 11.81
N LEU A 617 12.79 -21.72 10.57
CA LEU A 617 11.52 -21.96 9.88
C LEU A 617 11.46 -23.29 9.11
N ALA A 618 12.51 -24.10 9.16
CA ALA A 618 12.53 -25.41 8.52
C ALA A 618 11.37 -26.28 9.04
N GLY A 619 10.55 -26.79 8.14
CA GLY A 619 9.33 -27.56 8.50
C GLY A 619 8.11 -26.74 8.94
N VAL A 620 8.21 -25.40 8.93
CA VAL A 620 7.08 -24.49 9.20
C VAL A 620 6.73 -23.63 7.99
N ALA A 621 7.73 -23.27 7.19
CA ALA A 621 7.52 -22.49 5.97
C ALA A 621 6.63 -23.26 4.98
N PRO A 622 5.67 -22.56 4.31
CA PRO A 622 4.81 -23.20 3.32
C PRO A 622 5.63 -23.78 2.14
N ASP A 623 5.24 -24.95 1.67
CA ASP A 623 5.81 -25.63 0.50
C ASP A 623 5.32 -25.08 -0.84
N PHE A 624 4.30 -24.22 -0.81
CA PHE A 624 3.74 -23.50 -1.93
C PHE A 624 3.49 -22.06 -1.50
N ALA A 625 4.26 -21.12 -2.05
CA ALA A 625 4.27 -19.74 -1.62
C ALA A 625 4.36 -18.79 -2.82
N PRO A 626 3.22 -18.46 -3.47
CA PRO A 626 3.14 -17.33 -4.37
C PRO A 626 3.27 -16.03 -3.58
N GLN A 627 4.00 -15.05 -4.13
CA GLN A 627 4.24 -13.75 -3.49
C GLN A 627 4.05 -12.62 -4.51
N SER A 628 3.58 -11.48 -4.03
CA SER A 628 3.51 -10.24 -4.78
C SER A 628 4.36 -9.19 -4.08
N HIS A 629 5.34 -8.64 -4.78
CA HIS A 629 6.29 -7.67 -4.24
C HIS A 629 6.14 -6.33 -4.92
N PHE A 630 6.18 -5.25 -4.13
CA PHE A 630 6.14 -3.88 -4.61
C PHE A 630 7.55 -3.28 -4.49
N LEU A 631 8.18 -3.04 -5.64
CA LEU A 631 9.58 -2.68 -5.76
C LEU A 631 9.74 -1.31 -6.44
N GLN A 632 10.63 -0.47 -5.92
CA GLN A 632 11.11 0.70 -6.64
C GLN A 632 12.55 0.48 -7.06
N LEU A 633 12.76 0.39 -8.37
CA LEU A 633 14.08 0.17 -8.93
C LEU A 633 14.91 1.46 -8.84
N VAL A 634 16.19 1.32 -8.49
CA VAL A 634 17.14 2.42 -8.40
C VAL A 634 18.51 1.93 -8.85
N ARG A 635 19.25 2.79 -9.55
CA ARG A 635 20.65 2.54 -9.87
C ARG A 635 21.49 3.62 -9.20
N ARG A 636 22.42 3.23 -8.35
CA ARG A 636 23.30 4.15 -7.64
C ARG A 636 24.75 3.73 -7.83
N ASP A 637 25.58 4.68 -8.24
CA ASP A 637 27.01 4.42 -8.49
C ASP A 637 27.26 3.23 -9.45
N GLY A 638 26.32 3.02 -10.40
CA GLY A 638 26.33 1.87 -11.32
C GLY A 638 25.65 0.61 -10.81
N ASP A 639 25.46 0.45 -9.50
CA ASP A 639 24.88 -0.75 -8.89
C ASP A 639 23.36 -0.74 -9.01
N PRO A 640 22.74 -1.83 -9.53
CA PRO A 640 21.30 -2.00 -9.51
C PRO A 640 20.81 -2.35 -8.10
N MET A 641 19.79 -1.63 -7.63
CA MET A 641 19.12 -1.87 -6.36
C MET A 641 17.62 -1.81 -6.53
N ALA A 642 16.88 -2.43 -5.61
CA ALA A 642 15.45 -2.24 -5.51
C ALA A 642 15.06 -1.95 -4.06
N VAL A 643 14.17 -0.98 -3.87
CA VAL A 643 13.57 -0.73 -2.56
C VAL A 643 12.33 -1.59 -2.44
N LEU A 644 12.32 -2.49 -1.48
CA LEU A 644 11.17 -3.33 -1.17
C LEU A 644 10.20 -2.52 -0.30
N ASN A 645 9.08 -2.13 -0.89
CA ASN A 645 8.05 -1.37 -0.17
C ASN A 645 7.10 -2.28 0.60
N GLN A 646 6.65 -3.37 -0.04
CA GLN A 646 5.68 -4.31 0.54
C GLN A 646 5.83 -5.69 -0.10
N SER A 647 5.40 -6.74 0.65
CA SER A 647 5.25 -8.10 0.17
C SER A 647 3.92 -8.68 0.67
N TYR A 648 3.20 -9.35 -0.22
CA TYR A 648 1.96 -10.05 0.08
C TYR A 648 2.03 -11.46 -0.48
N GLY A 649 1.55 -12.46 0.27
CA GLY A 649 1.37 -13.80 -0.28
C GLY A 649 0.04 -13.91 -1.04
N GLY A 650 0.04 -14.69 -2.10
CA GLY A 650 -1.11 -14.91 -2.96
C GLY A 650 -0.85 -14.58 -4.42
N PHE A 651 -1.78 -14.92 -5.28
CA PHE A 651 -1.74 -14.66 -6.72
C PHE A 651 -2.51 -13.41 -7.11
N ALA A 652 -2.20 -12.88 -8.30
CA ALA A 652 -2.93 -11.87 -9.06
C ALA A 652 -3.08 -10.50 -8.36
N PHE A 653 -2.54 -10.33 -7.16
CA PHE A 653 -2.66 -9.09 -6.41
C PHE A 653 -2.16 -7.83 -7.17
N PRO A 654 -1.07 -7.88 -7.98
CA PRO A 654 -0.67 -6.77 -8.82
C PRO A 654 -1.71 -6.38 -9.87
N PHE A 655 -2.50 -7.33 -10.38
CA PHE A 655 -3.32 -7.22 -11.58
C PHE A 655 -4.81 -7.10 -11.29
N SER A 656 -5.32 -7.77 -10.27
CA SER A 656 -6.76 -7.98 -10.03
C SER A 656 -7.57 -6.68 -10.11
N ARG A 657 -7.16 -5.64 -9.39
CA ARG A 657 -7.83 -4.34 -9.38
C ARG A 657 -7.95 -3.68 -10.76
N PHE A 658 -7.03 -3.94 -11.68
CA PHE A 658 -6.87 -3.19 -12.92
C PHE A 658 -7.34 -3.94 -14.15
N THR A 659 -7.92 -5.13 -14.01
CA THR A 659 -8.40 -5.95 -15.14
C THR A 659 -9.35 -5.17 -16.04
N HIS A 660 -10.28 -4.40 -15.47
CA HIS A 660 -11.22 -3.58 -16.22
C HIS A 660 -10.56 -2.50 -17.13
N CYS A 661 -9.29 -2.14 -16.84
CA CYS A 661 -8.54 -1.23 -17.69
C CYS A 661 -8.01 -1.90 -18.97
N TYR A 662 -8.01 -3.24 -19.02
CA TYR A 662 -7.38 -4.04 -20.08
C TYR A 662 -8.28 -5.11 -20.69
N ASP A 663 -9.46 -5.38 -20.10
CA ASP A 663 -10.35 -6.46 -20.54
C ASP A 663 -11.30 -6.08 -21.70
N GLY A 664 -11.33 -4.81 -22.12
CA GLY A 664 -12.16 -4.32 -23.20
C GLY A 664 -11.52 -4.38 -24.61
N GLU A 665 -10.35 -4.99 -24.76
CA GLU A 665 -9.61 -5.02 -26.03
C GLU A 665 -9.83 -6.34 -26.78
N GLU A 666 -10.20 -6.25 -28.04
CA GLU A 666 -10.67 -7.39 -28.84
C GLU A 666 -9.57 -8.31 -29.38
N ASP A 667 -8.31 -7.85 -29.47
CA ASP A 667 -7.22 -8.62 -30.10
C ASP A 667 -6.21 -9.19 -29.08
N GLY A 668 -6.22 -10.50 -28.90
CA GLY A 668 -5.15 -11.22 -28.21
C GLY A 668 -5.44 -11.70 -26.78
N GLY A 669 -6.70 -11.67 -26.32
CA GLY A 669 -7.16 -12.13 -25.02
C GLY A 669 -7.04 -11.07 -23.91
N THR A 670 -8.00 -11.06 -22.99
CA THR A 670 -8.10 -10.11 -21.89
C THR A 670 -6.98 -10.29 -20.86
N LEU A 671 -6.71 -9.27 -20.05
CA LEU A 671 -5.76 -9.42 -18.92
C LEU A 671 -6.25 -10.50 -17.94
N SER A 672 -7.55 -10.54 -17.69
CA SER A 672 -8.18 -11.58 -16.85
C SER A 672 -7.89 -12.98 -17.37
N ASP A 673 -8.04 -13.23 -18.69
CA ASP A 673 -7.73 -14.54 -19.28
C ASP A 673 -6.26 -14.92 -19.15
N ARG A 674 -5.38 -13.97 -19.38
CA ARG A 674 -3.93 -14.21 -19.27
C ARG A 674 -3.52 -14.54 -17.83
N VAL A 675 -4.05 -13.82 -16.84
CA VAL A 675 -3.80 -14.09 -15.42
C VAL A 675 -4.40 -15.45 -15.03
N ARG A 676 -5.61 -15.76 -15.49
CA ARG A 676 -6.25 -17.05 -15.24
C ARG A 676 -5.43 -18.22 -15.79
N HIS A 677 -4.94 -18.11 -17.02
CA HIS A 677 -4.07 -19.15 -17.62
C HIS A 677 -2.74 -19.28 -16.86
N ALA A 678 -2.14 -18.17 -16.44
CA ALA A 678 -0.91 -18.20 -15.64
C ALA A 678 -1.15 -18.85 -14.28
N ALA A 679 -2.26 -18.53 -13.61
CA ALA A 679 -2.67 -19.16 -12.36
C ALA A 679 -2.91 -20.67 -12.55
N ALA A 680 -3.64 -21.08 -13.60
CA ALA A 680 -3.88 -22.48 -13.92
C ALA A 680 -2.59 -23.27 -14.15
N ALA A 681 -1.60 -22.68 -14.85
CA ALA A 681 -0.30 -23.28 -15.07
C ALA A 681 0.57 -23.40 -13.78
N ALA A 682 0.30 -22.55 -12.80
CA ALA A 682 1.00 -22.54 -11.51
C ALA A 682 0.39 -23.51 -10.48
N GLN A 683 -0.78 -24.11 -10.75
CA GLN A 683 -1.45 -25.00 -9.81
C GLN A 683 -0.56 -26.18 -9.41
N PRO A 684 -0.53 -26.55 -8.12
CA PRO A 684 0.08 -27.79 -7.69
C PRO A 684 -0.59 -29.01 -8.35
N GLU A 685 0.19 -30.05 -8.62
CA GLU A 685 -0.35 -31.30 -9.17
C GLU A 685 -1.48 -31.86 -8.29
N GLY A 686 -2.58 -32.25 -8.89
CA GLY A 686 -3.76 -32.76 -8.17
C GLY A 686 -4.61 -31.71 -7.47
N ALA A 687 -4.28 -30.42 -7.57
CA ALA A 687 -5.05 -29.34 -7.00
C ALA A 687 -5.77 -28.49 -8.05
N VAL A 688 -6.78 -27.72 -7.65
CA VAL A 688 -7.40 -26.63 -8.41
C VAL A 688 -7.41 -25.37 -7.57
N PHE A 689 -7.22 -24.22 -8.21
CA PHE A 689 -7.45 -22.93 -7.57
C PHE A 689 -8.94 -22.57 -7.67
N ALA A 690 -9.47 -22.08 -6.55
CA ALA A 690 -10.83 -21.58 -6.50
C ALA A 690 -10.86 -20.24 -5.75
N GLU A 691 -11.47 -19.26 -6.36
CA GLU A 691 -11.58 -17.93 -5.77
C GLU A 691 -12.60 -17.91 -4.63
N ILE A 692 -12.29 -17.16 -3.58
CA ILE A 692 -13.22 -16.71 -2.56
C ILE A 692 -13.45 -15.22 -2.79
N THR A 693 -14.65 -14.82 -3.16
CA THR A 693 -14.98 -13.42 -3.49
C THR A 693 -15.11 -12.53 -2.27
N GLY A 694 -15.32 -13.11 -1.09
CA GLY A 694 -15.51 -12.39 0.17
C GLY A 694 -16.91 -11.82 0.36
N GLY A 695 -17.83 -12.13 -0.52
CA GLY A 695 -19.27 -11.83 -0.40
C GLY A 695 -19.68 -10.47 -0.93
N PHE A 696 -20.12 -9.56 -0.08
CA PHE A 696 -20.67 -8.28 -0.54
C PHE A 696 -19.59 -7.36 -1.12
N VAL A 697 -19.87 -6.80 -2.30
CA VAL A 697 -19.04 -5.77 -2.90
C VAL A 697 -19.35 -4.43 -2.23
N THR A 698 -18.59 -4.09 -1.20
CA THR A 698 -18.70 -2.81 -0.48
C THR A 698 -17.79 -1.73 -1.06
N SER A 699 -16.87 -2.11 -1.97
CA SER A 699 -15.91 -1.20 -2.57
C SER A 699 -15.57 -1.60 -4.00
N ASN A 700 -15.47 -0.61 -4.88
CA ASN A 700 -14.97 -0.81 -6.25
C ASN A 700 -13.55 -1.42 -6.31
N LEU A 701 -12.78 -1.35 -5.22
CA LEU A 701 -11.44 -1.93 -5.15
C LEU A 701 -11.46 -3.47 -5.19
N ASN A 702 -12.59 -4.09 -4.89
CA ASN A 702 -12.75 -5.55 -4.95
C ASN A 702 -13.26 -6.06 -6.31
N LEU A 703 -13.71 -5.15 -7.18
CA LEU A 703 -14.18 -5.54 -8.52
C LEU A 703 -12.99 -5.91 -9.40
N HIS A 704 -13.03 -7.10 -9.98
CA HIS A 704 -12.03 -7.59 -10.94
C HIS A 704 -12.66 -8.60 -11.90
N GLY A 705 -11.97 -8.91 -12.99
CA GLY A 705 -12.39 -9.96 -13.90
C GLY A 705 -12.21 -11.37 -13.30
N ARG A 706 -12.69 -12.37 -13.98
CA ARG A 706 -12.54 -13.78 -13.58
C ARG A 706 -11.08 -14.22 -13.75
N LEU A 707 -10.38 -14.52 -12.63
CA LEU A 707 -8.95 -14.82 -12.60
C LEU A 707 -8.65 -16.29 -12.24
N THR A 708 -9.68 -17.09 -11.93
CA THR A 708 -9.58 -18.53 -11.69
C THR A 708 -10.66 -19.29 -12.47
N ASP A 709 -10.46 -20.58 -12.67
CA ASP A 709 -11.46 -21.41 -13.31
C ASP A 709 -12.65 -21.71 -12.40
N TYR A 710 -12.38 -21.86 -11.09
CA TYR A 710 -13.39 -22.22 -10.09
C TYR A 710 -13.60 -21.09 -9.08
N GLU A 711 -14.80 -21.05 -8.51
CA GLU A 711 -15.19 -20.15 -7.42
C GLU A 711 -15.81 -20.93 -6.27
N ILE A 712 -15.38 -20.68 -5.03
CA ILE A 712 -16.06 -21.15 -3.82
C ILE A 712 -17.17 -20.16 -3.50
N VAL A 713 -18.40 -20.59 -3.72
CA VAL A 713 -19.59 -19.77 -3.42
C VAL A 713 -19.98 -19.98 -1.96
N CYS A 714 -19.65 -18.99 -1.14
CA CYS A 714 -20.01 -19.00 0.28
C CYS A 714 -21.51 -18.70 0.47
N PRO A 715 -22.10 -19.13 1.60
CA PRO A 715 -23.50 -18.87 1.87
C PRO A 715 -23.88 -17.39 1.75
N GLY A 716 -24.98 -17.14 1.04
CA GLY A 716 -25.46 -15.78 0.81
C GLY A 716 -24.75 -14.99 -0.30
N GLU A 717 -23.78 -15.59 -0.95
CA GLU A 717 -23.11 -15.00 -2.13
C GLU A 717 -23.83 -15.33 -3.42
N THR A 718 -23.61 -14.49 -4.42
CA THR A 718 -24.04 -14.72 -5.82
C THR A 718 -22.79 -14.93 -6.66
N SER A 719 -22.91 -15.72 -7.71
CA SER A 719 -21.81 -16.00 -8.64
C SER A 719 -22.29 -15.88 -10.07
N SER A 720 -21.53 -15.20 -10.92
CA SER A 720 -21.71 -15.16 -12.37
C SER A 720 -20.92 -16.26 -13.10
N VAL A 721 -20.10 -17.02 -12.37
CA VAL A 721 -19.31 -18.12 -12.93
C VAL A 721 -20.26 -19.24 -13.38
N PRO A 722 -19.99 -19.98 -14.49
CA PRO A 722 -20.79 -21.12 -14.92
C PRO A 722 -20.99 -22.16 -13.80
N VAL A 723 -22.16 -22.78 -13.75
CA VAL A 723 -22.55 -23.68 -12.64
C VAL A 723 -21.55 -24.82 -12.42
N GLU A 724 -20.99 -25.36 -13.49
CA GLU A 724 -19.98 -26.44 -13.44
C GLU A 724 -18.67 -26.00 -12.75
N HIS A 725 -18.40 -24.73 -12.70
CA HIS A 725 -17.22 -24.13 -12.08
C HIS A 725 -17.47 -23.59 -10.65
N ARG A 726 -18.74 -23.64 -10.18
CA ARG A 726 -19.08 -23.26 -8.81
C ARG A 726 -18.82 -24.43 -7.88
N ILE A 727 -18.21 -24.15 -6.74
CA ILE A 727 -17.98 -25.10 -5.66
C ILE A 727 -18.74 -24.58 -4.45
N HIS A 728 -19.74 -25.31 -3.99
CA HIS A 728 -20.50 -24.97 -2.79
C HIS A 728 -19.88 -25.62 -1.56
N LEU A 729 -20.18 -25.11 -0.37
CA LEU A 729 -19.55 -25.60 0.88
C LEU A 729 -19.90 -27.05 1.20
N ASP A 730 -21.07 -27.52 0.80
CA ASP A 730 -21.53 -28.91 0.94
C ASP A 730 -20.73 -29.90 0.06
N ASP A 731 -20.11 -29.44 -1.02
CA ASP A 731 -19.15 -30.19 -1.84
C ASP A 731 -17.77 -30.31 -1.19
N LEU A 732 -17.48 -29.47 -0.20
CA LEU A 732 -16.16 -29.36 0.40
C LEU A 732 -16.04 -30.12 1.72
N TYR A 733 -14.83 -30.59 2.02
CA TYR A 733 -14.44 -31.11 3.31
C TYR A 733 -12.97 -30.81 3.60
N VAL A 734 -12.61 -30.79 4.89
CA VAL A 734 -11.21 -30.63 5.33
C VAL A 734 -10.67 -31.95 5.84
N GLU A 735 -9.46 -32.30 5.44
CA GLU A 735 -8.72 -33.45 6.00
C GLU A 735 -7.32 -33.07 6.46
N ASP A 736 -6.79 -33.77 7.45
CA ASP A 736 -5.39 -33.64 7.86
C ASP A 736 -4.51 -34.59 7.05
N ASP A 737 -3.82 -34.02 6.05
CA ASP A 737 -2.81 -34.76 5.27
C ASP A 737 -1.55 -34.93 6.12
N THR A 738 -1.43 -36.14 6.71
CA THR A 738 -0.31 -36.48 7.59
C THR A 738 1.02 -36.64 6.88
N ALA A 739 1.02 -36.90 5.56
CA ALA A 739 2.23 -37.01 4.75
C ALA A 739 2.83 -35.63 4.44
N ALA A 740 1.97 -34.65 4.12
CA ALA A 740 2.35 -33.25 3.86
C ALA A 740 2.35 -32.39 5.14
N ASP A 741 1.92 -32.93 6.28
CA ASP A 741 1.77 -32.25 7.58
C ASP A 741 0.94 -30.97 7.50
N ARG A 742 -0.15 -30.97 6.73
CA ARG A 742 -1.02 -29.80 6.51
C ARG A 742 -2.49 -30.18 6.43
N LEU A 743 -3.37 -29.21 6.70
CA LEU A 743 -4.78 -29.35 6.39
C LEU A 743 -5.00 -29.11 4.89
N VAL A 744 -5.90 -29.89 4.29
CA VAL A 744 -6.24 -29.86 2.88
C VAL A 744 -7.75 -29.71 2.73
N LEU A 745 -8.19 -28.74 1.92
CA LEU A 745 -9.58 -28.62 1.50
C LEU A 745 -9.78 -29.44 0.22
N ARG A 746 -10.81 -30.28 0.17
CA ARG A 746 -11.10 -31.13 -0.99
C ARG A 746 -12.54 -31.00 -1.43
N SER A 747 -12.77 -31.10 -2.74
CA SER A 747 -14.09 -31.24 -3.34
C SER A 747 -14.43 -32.70 -3.56
N ARG A 748 -15.63 -33.10 -3.11
CA ARG A 748 -16.16 -34.47 -3.37
C ARG A 748 -16.42 -34.67 -4.85
N ARG A 749 -17.00 -33.68 -5.50
CA ARG A 749 -17.33 -33.73 -6.92
C ARG A 749 -16.09 -33.77 -7.81
N LEU A 750 -15.08 -32.98 -7.54
CA LEU A 750 -13.86 -32.92 -8.35
C LEU A 750 -12.86 -34.02 -8.01
N GLY A 751 -12.93 -34.63 -6.80
CA GLY A 751 -11.95 -35.57 -6.31
C GLY A 751 -10.53 -34.99 -6.15
N ARG A 752 -10.40 -33.67 -6.05
CA ARG A 752 -9.12 -32.91 -6.04
C ARG A 752 -9.03 -32.00 -4.84
N GLU A 753 -7.80 -31.62 -4.50
CA GLU A 753 -7.53 -30.52 -3.58
C GLU A 753 -8.08 -29.22 -4.17
N VAL A 754 -8.72 -28.43 -3.34
CA VAL A 754 -9.16 -27.06 -3.66
C VAL A 754 -8.31 -26.08 -2.87
N VAL A 755 -7.51 -25.28 -3.55
CA VAL A 755 -6.70 -24.23 -2.93
C VAL A 755 -7.47 -22.92 -3.00
N PRO A 756 -7.97 -22.40 -1.88
CA PRO A 756 -8.70 -21.13 -1.87
C PRO A 756 -7.78 -19.97 -2.18
N LEU A 757 -8.22 -19.06 -3.04
CA LEU A 757 -7.52 -17.81 -3.35
C LEU A 757 -8.43 -16.61 -3.08
N TYR A 758 -7.90 -15.58 -2.46
CA TYR A 758 -8.57 -14.29 -2.34
C TYR A 758 -7.87 -13.27 -3.25
N LEU A 759 -8.63 -12.72 -4.18
CA LEU A 759 -8.12 -11.86 -5.25
C LEU A 759 -8.57 -10.39 -5.10
N GLY A 760 -9.36 -10.11 -4.08
CA GLY A 760 -9.81 -8.76 -3.73
C GLY A 760 -8.73 -7.92 -3.04
N TYR A 761 -8.99 -6.63 -2.94
CA TYR A 761 -8.05 -5.63 -2.39
C TYR A 761 -8.30 -5.29 -0.91
N LEU A 762 -9.34 -5.86 -0.29
CA LEU A 762 -9.58 -5.73 1.15
C LEU A 762 -8.55 -6.54 1.94
N VAL A 763 -8.31 -6.10 3.17
CA VAL A 763 -7.48 -6.86 4.11
C VAL A 763 -8.18 -8.19 4.43
N PRO A 764 -7.55 -9.36 4.25
CA PRO A 764 -8.18 -10.65 4.49
C PRO A 764 -8.81 -10.81 5.88
N LEU A 765 -8.26 -10.16 6.89
CA LEU A 765 -8.79 -10.15 8.26
C LEU A 765 -10.15 -9.43 8.41
N ALA A 766 -10.53 -8.60 7.44
CA ALA A 766 -11.82 -7.91 7.41
C ALA A 766 -12.93 -8.72 6.73
N LEU A 767 -12.60 -9.90 6.20
CA LEU A 767 -13.57 -10.80 5.59
C LEU A 767 -14.48 -11.46 6.66
N PRO A 768 -15.71 -11.87 6.27
CA PRO A 768 -16.59 -12.65 7.13
C PRO A 768 -15.95 -13.94 7.63
N GLU A 769 -16.50 -14.55 8.65
CA GLU A 769 -15.93 -15.71 9.34
C GLU A 769 -15.64 -16.90 8.43
N ILE A 770 -16.56 -17.24 7.53
CA ILE A 770 -16.41 -18.38 6.62
C ILE A 770 -15.26 -18.16 5.64
N PRO A 771 -15.26 -17.13 4.77
CA PRO A 771 -14.15 -16.87 3.87
C PRO A 771 -12.84 -16.63 4.63
N ARG A 772 -12.85 -15.95 5.77
CA ARG A 772 -11.65 -15.72 6.60
C ARG A 772 -11.04 -17.03 7.10
N THR A 773 -11.86 -17.99 7.54
CA THR A 773 -11.39 -19.32 7.98
C THR A 773 -10.88 -20.15 6.82
N LEU A 774 -11.57 -20.15 5.67
CA LEU A 774 -11.09 -20.83 4.47
C LEU A 774 -9.74 -20.29 3.99
N LEU A 775 -9.47 -19.00 4.19
CA LEU A 775 -8.17 -18.40 3.87
C LEU A 775 -7.04 -18.88 4.79
N LEU A 776 -7.32 -19.53 5.92
CA LEU A 776 -6.29 -20.23 6.69
C LEU A 776 -5.76 -21.48 5.96
N LEU A 777 -6.46 -21.95 4.92
CA LEU A 777 -6.04 -23.00 4.00
C LEU A 777 -5.46 -22.47 2.68
N SER A 778 -5.37 -21.15 2.54
CA SER A 778 -4.94 -20.41 1.35
C SER A 778 -3.45 -20.07 1.43
N PRO A 779 -2.75 -19.89 0.29
CA PRO A 779 -1.42 -19.28 0.27
C PRO A 779 -1.44 -17.76 0.53
N THR A 780 -2.61 -17.12 0.62
CA THR A 780 -2.75 -15.68 0.92
C THR A 780 -2.12 -15.35 2.26
N SER A 781 -1.20 -14.38 2.30
CA SER A 781 -0.49 -14.01 3.52
C SER A 781 -0.20 -12.51 3.58
N MET A 782 0.13 -12.02 4.78
CA MET A 782 0.55 -10.64 5.03
C MET A 782 1.84 -10.67 5.83
N ALA A 783 2.96 -10.33 5.19
CA ALA A 783 4.28 -10.33 5.81
C ALA A 783 4.88 -8.91 5.85
N PRO A 784 4.45 -8.03 6.78
CA PRO A 784 5.07 -6.73 6.97
C PRO A 784 6.46 -6.92 7.56
N LEU A 785 7.49 -6.79 6.74
CA LEU A 785 8.89 -6.95 7.17
C LEU A 785 9.27 -5.83 8.14
N ASP A 786 9.20 -6.10 9.44
CA ASP A 786 9.65 -5.18 10.48
C ASP A 786 11.14 -5.37 10.77
N VAL A 787 11.96 -4.68 9.97
CA VAL A 787 13.42 -4.78 10.02
C VAL A 787 13.98 -4.33 11.38
N TRP A 788 13.33 -3.36 12.04
CA TRP A 788 13.81 -2.71 13.26
C TRP A 788 13.06 -3.13 14.53
N GLY A 789 12.14 -4.07 14.41
CA GLY A 789 11.37 -4.57 15.55
C GLY A 789 12.27 -5.04 16.70
N GLY A 790 12.00 -4.53 17.92
CA GLY A 790 12.78 -4.85 19.10
C GLY A 790 14.21 -4.29 19.16
N VAL A 791 14.67 -3.59 18.13
CA VAL A 791 15.99 -2.92 18.17
C VAL A 791 15.83 -1.53 18.79
N PRO A 792 16.48 -1.22 19.91
CA PRO A 792 16.30 0.05 20.59
C PRO A 792 16.71 1.24 19.72
N GLU A 793 16.00 2.34 19.85
CA GLU A 793 16.44 3.60 19.25
C GLU A 793 17.69 4.07 20.01
N GLY A 794 18.74 4.47 19.27
CA GLY A 794 19.98 4.98 19.90
C GLY A 794 19.68 6.25 20.68
N ALA A 795 20.31 6.41 21.85
CA ALA A 795 20.22 7.65 22.61
C ALA A 795 20.80 8.82 21.81
N SER A 796 20.04 9.91 21.69
CA SER A 796 20.52 11.16 21.10
C SER A 796 20.61 12.23 22.16
N GLY A 797 21.71 12.99 22.15
CA GLY A 797 21.88 14.14 23.04
C GLY A 797 20.90 15.29 22.78
N ASN A 798 20.30 15.36 21.60
CA ASN A 798 19.46 16.46 21.12
C ASN A 798 18.00 16.04 20.85
N GLY A 799 17.55 14.90 21.35
CA GLY A 799 16.20 14.39 21.12
C GLY A 799 15.95 13.81 19.71
N VAL A 800 16.97 13.77 18.85
CA VAL A 800 16.90 13.20 17.50
C VAL A 800 17.60 11.85 17.48
N THR A 801 16.91 10.80 17.08
CA THR A 801 17.49 9.49 16.82
C THR A 801 17.54 9.23 15.33
N SER A 802 18.56 8.49 14.84
CA SER A 802 18.68 8.12 13.45
C SER A 802 18.89 6.62 13.28
N ARG A 803 18.35 6.08 12.20
CA ARG A 803 18.57 4.71 11.77
C ARG A 803 19.15 4.68 10.36
N PRO A 804 20.18 3.88 10.13
CA PRO A 804 20.79 3.72 8.81
C PRO A 804 19.84 3.02 7.83
N ARG A 805 20.16 3.09 6.55
CA ARG A 805 19.57 2.23 5.53
C ARG A 805 19.96 0.78 5.81
N VAL A 806 19.00 -0.14 5.64
CA VAL A 806 19.28 -1.57 5.75
C VAL A 806 19.18 -2.21 4.37
N ARG A 807 20.26 -2.86 3.94
CA ARG A 807 20.33 -3.59 2.67
C ARG A 807 20.59 -5.08 2.90
N TYR A 808 19.98 -5.88 2.04
CA TYR A 808 20.33 -7.28 1.84
C TYR A 808 20.63 -7.50 0.36
N GLY A 809 21.90 -7.72 0.01
CA GLY A 809 22.33 -7.74 -1.37
C GLY A 809 21.87 -6.50 -2.15
N GLY A 810 21.15 -6.70 -3.24
CA GLY A 810 20.55 -5.65 -4.05
C GLY A 810 19.24 -5.06 -3.52
N LEU A 811 18.71 -5.55 -2.38
CA LEU A 811 17.47 -5.05 -1.81
C LEU A 811 17.70 -4.04 -0.69
N VAL A 812 16.98 -2.92 -0.73
CA VAL A 812 16.81 -1.99 0.39
C VAL A 812 15.57 -2.43 1.17
N LEU A 813 15.78 -2.95 2.39
CA LEU A 813 14.72 -3.43 3.28
C LEU A 813 14.15 -2.32 4.15
N SER A 814 14.97 -1.31 4.49
CA SER A 814 14.55 -0.14 5.24
C SER A 814 15.34 1.09 4.81
N ARG A 815 14.62 2.18 4.55
CA ARG A 815 15.24 3.48 4.25
C ARG A 815 15.86 4.10 5.50
N ARG A 816 16.88 4.97 5.32
CA ARG A 816 17.38 5.82 6.42
C ARG A 816 16.22 6.62 7.02
N SER A 817 16.24 6.78 8.33
CA SER A 817 15.21 7.54 9.01
C SER A 817 15.75 8.30 10.21
N TRP A 818 15.06 9.38 10.54
CA TRP A 818 15.33 10.23 11.71
C TRP A 818 14.01 10.40 12.46
N THR A 819 14.06 10.21 13.76
CA THR A 819 12.91 10.40 14.64
C THR A 819 13.20 11.51 15.61
N ALA A 820 12.29 12.46 15.73
CA ALA A 820 12.40 13.59 16.64
C ALA A 820 11.03 14.02 17.17
N PRO A 821 10.93 14.58 18.37
CA PRO A 821 9.78 15.37 18.76
C PRO A 821 9.75 16.68 17.94
N ALA A 822 8.56 17.22 17.67
CA ALA A 822 8.43 18.47 16.93
C ALA A 822 9.21 19.63 17.54
N SER A 823 9.37 19.63 18.87
CA SER A 823 10.19 20.61 19.61
C SER A 823 11.68 20.57 19.30
N ALA A 824 12.21 19.46 18.77
CA ALA A 824 13.62 19.33 18.37
C ALA A 824 13.86 19.79 16.91
N LEU A 825 12.81 20.09 16.16
CA LEU A 825 12.90 20.66 14.81
C LEU A 825 13.05 22.18 14.86
N PRO A 826 13.64 22.81 13.82
CA PRO A 826 13.74 24.26 13.75
C PRO A 826 12.37 24.95 13.75
N GLY A 827 12.01 25.57 14.87
CA GLY A 827 10.79 26.35 15.00
C GLY A 827 10.88 27.68 14.27
N ARG A 828 9.73 28.22 13.83
CA ARG A 828 9.69 29.56 13.25
C ARG A 828 10.04 30.61 14.31
N PRO A 829 10.89 31.62 13.98
CA PRO A 829 11.13 32.77 14.85
C PRO A 829 9.83 33.52 15.16
N ALA A 830 9.76 34.16 16.32
CA ALA A 830 8.59 34.96 16.72
C ALA A 830 8.34 36.18 15.80
N GLY A 831 9.29 36.59 14.97
CA GLY A 831 9.15 37.67 14.00
C GLY A 831 8.48 37.23 12.70
N SER A 832 7.93 38.20 11.96
CA SER A 832 7.40 37.96 10.61
C SER A 832 8.10 38.92 9.64
N GLY A 833 8.70 38.38 8.57
CA GLY A 833 9.38 39.18 7.54
C GLY A 833 10.41 38.36 6.79
N PRO A 834 11.03 38.93 5.74
CA PRO A 834 12.02 38.23 4.92
C PRO A 834 13.24 37.78 5.74
N GLU A 835 13.69 38.58 6.73
CA GLU A 835 14.83 38.27 7.58
C GLU A 835 14.54 37.06 8.48
N ALA A 836 13.33 37.00 9.09
CA ALA A 836 12.89 35.88 9.91
C ALA A 836 12.74 34.60 9.09
N ASP A 837 12.20 34.72 7.87
CA ASP A 837 12.04 33.59 6.94
C ASP A 837 13.41 33.05 6.48
N ALA A 838 14.39 33.93 6.17
CA ALA A 838 15.76 33.55 5.79
C ALA A 838 16.51 32.88 6.97
N ALA A 839 16.38 33.43 8.17
CA ALA A 839 16.96 32.86 9.38
C ALA A 839 16.38 31.46 9.67
N TRP A 840 15.08 31.28 9.48
CA TRP A 840 14.43 29.96 9.65
C TRP A 840 14.88 28.96 8.59
N PHE A 841 14.97 29.37 7.32
CA PHE A 841 15.50 28.52 6.24
C PHE A 841 16.93 28.08 6.56
N LEU A 842 17.77 28.99 6.99
CA LEU A 842 19.16 28.70 7.41
C LEU A 842 19.20 27.76 8.63
N ALA A 843 18.27 27.90 9.58
CA ALA A 843 18.18 27.02 10.73
C ALA A 843 17.86 25.57 10.31
N TRP A 844 16.96 25.37 9.34
CA TRP A 844 16.71 24.05 8.75
C TRP A 844 17.94 23.49 8.05
N ARG A 845 18.71 24.33 7.36
CA ARG A 845 19.96 23.88 6.70
C ARG A 845 21.02 23.47 7.72
N ARG A 846 21.15 24.20 8.82
CA ARG A 846 22.06 23.84 9.93
C ARG A 846 21.65 22.51 10.56
N TRP A 847 20.37 22.39 10.89
CA TRP A 847 19.81 21.18 11.50
C TRP A 847 20.00 19.96 10.58
N ALA A 848 19.70 20.10 9.29
CA ALA A 848 19.90 19.04 8.31
C ALA A 848 21.37 18.62 8.18
N ALA A 849 22.31 19.59 8.21
CA ALA A 849 23.75 19.29 8.18
C ALA A 849 24.23 18.60 9.44
N GLU A 850 23.78 19.03 10.62
CA GLU A 850 24.12 18.44 11.93
C GLU A 850 23.69 16.95 11.99
N HIS A 851 22.48 16.66 11.52
CA HIS A 851 21.91 15.31 11.55
C HIS A 851 22.16 14.49 10.27
N ARG A 852 22.95 15.00 9.32
CA ARG A 852 23.22 14.37 8.01
C ARG A 852 21.95 13.97 7.27
N LEU A 853 20.93 14.84 7.34
CA LEU A 853 19.65 14.65 6.67
C LEU A 853 19.80 14.93 5.15
N PRO A 854 19.31 14.08 4.25
CA PRO A 854 19.30 14.38 2.83
C PRO A 854 18.33 15.52 2.52
N ARG A 855 18.52 16.18 1.37
CA ARG A 855 17.69 17.32 0.95
C ARG A 855 16.22 16.97 0.76
N ARG A 856 15.90 15.73 0.46
CA ARG A 856 14.55 15.23 0.16
C ARG A 856 14.21 14.09 1.09
N VAL A 857 13.08 14.24 1.77
CA VAL A 857 12.59 13.25 2.74
C VAL A 857 11.07 13.11 2.65
N PHE A 858 10.57 12.03 3.24
CA PHE A 858 9.15 11.87 3.57
C PHE A 858 8.96 12.05 5.08
N ALA A 859 8.12 12.98 5.49
CA ALA A 859 7.78 13.24 6.87
C ALA A 859 6.46 12.53 7.25
N THR A 860 6.46 11.81 8.35
CA THR A 860 5.26 11.26 8.99
C THR A 860 5.13 11.89 10.36
N VAL A 861 4.02 12.57 10.64
CA VAL A 861 3.74 13.21 11.93
C VAL A 861 2.71 12.37 12.68
N THR A 862 3.03 11.98 13.90
CA THR A 862 2.11 11.28 14.81
C THR A 862 1.78 12.22 15.97
N PRO A 863 0.49 12.56 16.20
CA PRO A 863 0.10 13.46 17.30
C PRO A 863 0.50 12.90 18.66
N ALA A 864 0.87 13.80 19.58
CA ALA A 864 1.18 13.45 20.96
C ALA A 864 0.01 12.73 21.63
N GLY A 865 0.28 11.69 22.41
CA GLY A 865 -0.73 10.92 23.15
C GLY A 865 -1.57 9.94 22.34
N LYS A 866 -1.29 9.78 21.05
CA LYS A 866 -1.93 8.74 20.21
C LYS A 866 -0.94 7.63 19.88
N SER A 867 -1.05 6.52 20.57
CA SER A 867 -0.36 5.26 20.24
C SER A 867 -1.33 4.36 19.47
N GLY A 868 -0.89 3.83 18.32
CA GLY A 868 -1.66 2.88 17.52
C GLY A 868 -1.68 3.22 16.02
N GLY A 869 -1.89 2.19 15.19
CA GLY A 869 -1.81 2.29 13.72
C GLY A 869 -2.79 3.27 13.05
N ALA A 870 -3.96 3.55 13.68
CA ALA A 870 -4.99 4.45 13.14
C ALA A 870 -4.62 5.95 13.25
N ALA A 871 -3.63 6.33 14.05
CA ALA A 871 -3.26 7.72 14.31
C ALA A 871 -2.16 8.24 13.38
N ARG A 872 -1.57 7.40 12.53
CA ARG A 872 -0.46 7.80 11.66
C ARG A 872 -0.98 8.64 10.48
N THR A 873 -0.49 9.89 10.39
CA THR A 873 -0.72 10.68 9.17
C THR A 873 0.02 10.04 7.98
N LYS A 874 -0.56 10.16 6.79
CA LYS A 874 0.11 9.66 5.56
C LYS A 874 1.44 10.40 5.35
N PRO A 875 2.53 9.72 4.92
CA PRO A 875 3.80 10.38 4.66
C PRO A 875 3.65 11.52 3.67
N GLN A 876 4.23 12.69 4.01
CA GLN A 876 4.26 13.88 3.17
C GLN A 876 5.68 14.06 2.64
N TYR A 877 5.81 14.35 1.34
CA TYR A 877 7.10 14.69 0.76
C TYR A 877 7.54 16.08 1.21
N VAL A 878 8.81 16.20 1.58
CA VAL A 878 9.45 17.44 2.02
C VAL A 878 10.73 17.63 1.24
N ASP A 879 10.83 18.77 0.55
CA ASP A 879 12.05 19.24 -0.11
C ASP A 879 12.64 20.39 0.73
N LEU A 880 13.79 20.16 1.35
CA LEU A 880 14.46 21.15 2.20
C LEU A 880 15.06 22.32 1.40
N ASP A 881 15.10 22.21 0.07
CA ASP A 881 15.48 23.31 -0.82
C ASP A 881 14.28 24.21 -1.21
N SER A 882 13.06 23.88 -0.74
CA SER A 882 11.84 24.63 -1.01
C SER A 882 11.26 25.25 0.27
N TRP A 883 11.22 26.57 0.32
CA TRP A 883 10.59 27.29 1.44
C TRP A 883 9.09 26.95 1.58
N LEU A 884 8.39 26.77 0.44
CA LEU A 884 6.99 26.33 0.45
C LEU A 884 6.81 24.97 1.08
N SER A 885 7.72 24.05 0.81
CA SER A 885 7.73 22.70 1.39
C SER A 885 7.95 22.73 2.90
N LEU A 886 8.95 23.49 3.36
CA LEU A 886 9.19 23.69 4.80
C LEU A 886 7.98 24.34 5.49
N SER A 887 7.38 25.35 4.86
CA SER A 887 6.16 26.00 5.38
C SER A 887 4.95 25.04 5.43
N ALA A 888 4.87 24.08 4.53
CA ALA A 888 3.84 23.06 4.56
C ALA A 888 4.08 22.06 5.71
N LEU A 889 5.32 21.65 5.93
CA LEU A 889 5.69 20.78 7.06
C LEU A 889 5.38 21.46 8.41
N ASP A 890 5.80 22.72 8.59
CA ASP A 890 5.52 23.51 9.80
C ASP A 890 4.01 23.55 10.10
N GLY A 891 3.18 23.66 9.07
CA GLY A 891 1.72 23.63 9.23
C GLY A 891 1.12 22.30 9.66
N LEU A 892 1.88 21.20 9.63
CA LEU A 892 1.47 19.88 10.13
C LEU A 892 1.81 19.71 11.61
N LEU A 893 2.84 20.39 12.09
CA LEU A 893 3.30 20.34 13.47
C LEU A 893 2.36 21.21 14.32
N LYS A 894 1.59 20.59 15.19
CA LYS A 894 0.59 21.27 16.00
C LYS A 894 0.97 21.31 17.49
N ASP A 895 1.66 20.30 17.94
CA ASP A 895 2.07 20.13 19.33
C ASP A 895 3.59 19.90 19.39
N PRO A 896 4.32 20.53 20.33
CA PRO A 896 5.74 20.30 20.54
C PRO A 896 6.11 18.83 20.80
N GLY A 897 5.17 18.05 21.33
CA GLY A 897 5.31 16.63 21.59
C GLY A 897 4.97 15.71 20.40
N ASP A 898 4.49 16.26 19.27
CA ASP A 898 4.22 15.47 18.07
C ASP A 898 5.48 14.69 17.66
N ARG A 899 5.35 13.39 17.42
CA ARG A 899 6.45 12.56 16.94
C ARG A 899 6.58 12.67 15.44
N VAL A 900 7.74 13.11 14.97
CA VAL A 900 8.07 13.28 13.55
C VAL A 900 9.09 12.24 13.13
N VAL A 901 8.74 11.45 12.11
CA VAL A 901 9.66 10.51 11.47
C VAL A 901 9.96 11.00 10.06
N LEU A 902 11.22 11.35 9.81
CA LEU A 902 11.72 11.70 8.48
C LEU A 902 12.39 10.48 7.87
N ARG A 903 12.04 10.14 6.62
CA ARG A 903 12.65 9.05 5.85
C ARG A 903 13.26 9.60 4.58
N GLU A 904 14.44 9.12 4.19
CA GLU A 904 15.05 9.49 2.91
C GLU A 904 14.10 9.22 1.74
N ALA A 905 14.08 10.10 0.76
CA ALA A 905 13.33 9.91 -0.49
C ALA A 905 14.20 9.05 -1.43
N LEU A 906 14.04 7.73 -1.32
CA LEU A 906 14.70 6.75 -2.18
C LEU A 906 13.62 5.96 -2.95
N PRO A 907 13.69 5.82 -4.30
CA PRO A 907 14.75 6.33 -5.20
C PRO A 907 14.89 7.85 -5.12
N ASP A 908 16.13 8.33 -5.18
CA ASP A 908 16.45 9.74 -5.37
C ASP A 908 16.25 10.16 -6.84
N GLU A 909 16.48 11.42 -7.15
CA GLU A 909 16.25 11.93 -8.50
C GLU A 909 17.22 11.35 -9.52
N ASP A 910 18.46 11.03 -9.11
CA ASP A 910 19.49 10.49 -9.98
C ASP A 910 19.32 8.98 -10.21
N GLY A 911 18.59 8.30 -9.32
CA GLY A 911 18.35 6.85 -9.37
C GLY A 911 17.15 6.41 -10.21
N LEU A 912 16.28 7.32 -10.64
CA LEU A 912 15.08 7.01 -11.43
C LEU A 912 15.41 6.76 -12.90
N ARG A 913 14.74 5.77 -13.50
CA ARG A 913 14.97 5.37 -14.90
C ARG A 913 13.68 5.24 -15.73
N ALA A 914 12.59 5.83 -15.28
CA ALA A 914 11.33 5.86 -16.02
C ALA A 914 11.11 7.26 -16.59
N VAL A 915 11.10 7.39 -17.90
CA VAL A 915 11.12 8.69 -18.63
C VAL A 915 9.96 8.75 -19.61
N SER A 916 9.24 9.88 -19.61
CA SER A 916 8.34 10.32 -20.67
C SER A 916 8.95 11.52 -21.40
N ASP A 917 8.31 12.02 -22.45
CA ASP A 917 8.72 13.27 -23.12
C ASP A 917 8.57 14.49 -22.20
N ARG A 918 7.88 14.34 -21.07
CA ARG A 918 7.69 15.39 -20.05
C ARG A 918 8.75 15.37 -18.94
N GLY A 919 9.57 14.33 -18.84
CA GLY A 919 10.62 14.15 -17.83
C GLY A 919 10.58 12.80 -17.11
N THR A 920 11.27 12.72 -15.97
CA THR A 920 11.48 11.51 -15.19
C THR A 920 10.36 11.31 -14.16
N HIS A 921 9.78 10.11 -14.14
CA HIS A 921 8.68 9.76 -13.23
C HIS A 921 9.11 8.81 -12.13
N VAL A 922 8.50 8.96 -10.96
CA VAL A 922 8.54 7.95 -9.90
C VAL A 922 7.67 6.77 -10.32
N VAL A 923 8.24 5.58 -10.27
CA VAL A 923 7.55 4.34 -10.61
C VAL A 923 7.70 3.31 -9.51
N GLU A 924 6.76 2.37 -9.47
CA GLU A 924 6.79 1.20 -8.60
C GLU A 924 6.33 -0.01 -9.40
N LEU A 925 7.12 -1.06 -9.40
CA LEU A 925 6.78 -2.33 -10.03
C LEU A 925 6.13 -3.23 -9.00
N ALA A 926 4.99 -3.80 -9.35
CA ALA A 926 4.38 -4.91 -8.64
C ALA A 926 4.66 -6.18 -9.44
N VAL A 927 5.47 -7.08 -8.87
CA VAL A 927 5.94 -8.31 -9.49
C VAL A 927 5.42 -9.52 -8.74
N GLU A 928 5.22 -10.62 -9.44
CA GLU A 928 4.86 -11.89 -8.82
C GLU A 928 6.04 -12.85 -8.85
N THR A 929 6.18 -13.61 -7.77
CA THR A 929 7.11 -14.72 -7.66
C THR A 929 6.37 -15.95 -7.16
N LEU A 930 6.85 -17.11 -7.51
CA LEU A 930 6.31 -18.39 -7.06
C LEU A 930 7.42 -19.29 -6.55
N ARG A 931 7.32 -19.71 -5.31
CA ARG A 931 8.07 -20.83 -4.77
C ARG A 931 7.15 -22.05 -4.67
N ASN A 932 7.54 -23.16 -5.34
CA ASN A 932 6.77 -24.39 -5.35
C ASN A 932 7.68 -25.59 -5.05
N ASP A 933 7.77 -25.95 -3.79
CA ASP A 933 8.51 -27.12 -3.30
C ASP A 933 7.70 -28.43 -3.48
N ARG A 934 6.39 -28.36 -3.85
CA ARG A 934 5.52 -29.52 -4.16
C ARG A 934 5.79 -30.11 -5.55
N LYS A 935 6.44 -29.39 -6.46
CA LYS A 935 6.86 -29.97 -7.74
C LYS A 935 7.93 -31.03 -7.43
N GLY A 936 7.50 -32.27 -7.41
CA GLY A 936 8.36 -33.40 -7.14
C GLY A 936 9.59 -33.36 -8.05
N THR A 937 10.72 -33.76 -7.50
CA THR A 937 11.90 -34.20 -8.24
C THR A 937 11.54 -35.49 -8.99
N GLY A 938 10.63 -35.38 -9.96
CA GLY A 938 10.35 -36.44 -10.91
C GLY A 938 11.57 -36.62 -11.79
N ALA A 939 12.52 -37.42 -11.35
CA ALA A 939 13.45 -38.06 -12.27
C ALA A 939 12.58 -38.86 -13.24
N PRO A 940 12.77 -38.72 -14.56
CA PRO A 940 12.08 -39.58 -15.50
C PRO A 940 12.53 -41.02 -15.23
N LYS A 941 11.55 -41.90 -14.93
CA LYS A 941 11.76 -43.35 -15.02
C LYS A 941 12.00 -43.76 -16.47
#